data_8d28ab6f3d749aae730f4f7a62a2b968
#
_entry.id   8d28ab6f3d749aae730f4f7a62a2b968
#
_cell.length_a   1.000
_cell.length_b   1.000
_cell.length_c   1.000
_cell.angle_alpha   90.00
_cell.angle_beta   90.00
_cell.angle_gamma   90.00
#
_symmetry.space_group_name_H-M   'P 1'
#
loop_
_entity.id
_entity.type
_entity.pdbx_description
1 polymer ?
#
loop_
_entity_poly.entity_id
_entity_poly.type
_entity_poly.pdbx_seq_one_letter_code
_entity_poly.pdbx_strand_id
1 'polypeptide(L)'
;MDKFQEEILAGIPQDRLPEPKPYDKTINHAPKRKDILTAEEKVLALKNALRYFPAKFHAELAPEFAKELKDYGRIYMYRFRPSYDMYARPIDEYPCRSRQAAAIMAMIQNNLDPRVAQHPHELIIYGGNGAIFQNWAQYRLTMKYLAEMTDEQTLSMYSGHPMGLFPSHKDAPRVVVTNGMVIPNYSKQDDWERFNALGVSQYGQMTAGSYMYIGPQGIVHGTTITVMNAARKQLKARGIAGTRENMKGMLFVTAGLGGMSGAQPKAGNIAGVVSVTAEINPLAARKRYDQGWVDELHENLDELIPRVRKAMENKETVSLAYVGNVVDLWERLAAENIPVDLGSDQTSLHNPWAGGYYPVGQTFEESVKMMAEEPERFREAVRASLRRHVAAINRLSAGGMYFFDYGNAFLLESSRAGADILRPDGTFRYPSYVQDIMGPLYFDYGFGPFRWVCMSERPEDLAKSDEIAVNILKKELETAPEEIQGQLNDNIHWIEEAGRNNLVVGSQARILYADCEGRTKIALAFNEAIRKGEISAPIVLGRDHHDVSGTDSPFRETSNIYDGSRFTADMAIQNVIGDGFRGATWVSIHNGGGVGWGEVINGGFGMVIDGSADSDRHITQMLFWDVNNGIARRSWARNEGAEHAIMREMERTPELTVTVANHTDENIVRKAIEEL
;
A
#
# COMPACT_ATOMS: atom_id res chain seq x y z
N MET A 1 15.51 11.28 31.69
CA MET A 1 14.65 10.44 30.86
C MET A 1 13.22 10.95 31.01
N ASP A 2 12.52 11.16 29.94
CA ASP A 2 11.12 11.58 30.01
C ASP A 2 10.18 10.40 30.09
N LYS A 3 8.88 10.63 30.32
CA LYS A 3 7.86 9.56 30.45
C LYS A 3 7.76 8.67 29.22
N PHE A 4 7.99 9.21 28.04
CA PHE A 4 8.00 8.47 26.78
C PHE A 4 9.11 7.42 26.75
N GLN A 5 10.34 7.84 27.05
CA GLN A 5 11.49 6.96 27.08
C GLN A 5 11.38 5.90 28.18
N GLU A 6 10.90 6.27 29.37
CA GLU A 6 10.66 5.34 30.49
C GLU A 6 9.67 4.25 30.12
N GLU A 7 8.56 4.61 29.47
CA GLU A 7 7.52 3.64 29.10
C GLU A 7 7.99 2.68 28.01
N ILE A 8 8.83 3.13 27.06
CA ILE A 8 9.47 2.27 26.05
C ILE A 8 10.38 1.24 26.72
N LEU A 9 11.28 1.68 27.58
CA LEU A 9 12.25 0.81 28.24
C LEU A 9 11.58 -0.16 29.20
N ALA A 10 10.46 0.19 29.81
CA ALA A 10 9.70 -0.70 30.67
C ALA A 10 9.14 -1.92 29.93
N GLY A 11 8.72 -1.76 28.68
CA GLY A 11 8.15 -2.86 27.87
C GLY A 11 6.91 -3.47 28.48
N ILE A 12 6.92 -4.81 28.65
CA ILE A 12 5.84 -5.56 29.30
C ILE A 12 5.93 -5.36 30.84
N PRO A 13 4.84 -4.97 31.53
CA PRO A 13 4.84 -4.77 32.97
C PRO A 13 5.22 -6.04 33.74
N GLN A 14 6.18 -5.93 34.68
CA GLN A 14 6.69 -7.06 35.49
C GLN A 14 6.16 -7.04 36.93
N ASP A 15 5.94 -5.86 37.49
CA ASP A 15 5.62 -5.70 38.91
C ASP A 15 4.17 -5.33 39.20
N ARG A 16 3.63 -4.42 38.40
CA ARG A 16 2.26 -3.91 38.51
C ARG A 16 1.64 -3.71 37.14
N LEU A 17 0.37 -4.09 36.99
CA LEU A 17 -0.41 -3.80 35.77
C LEU A 17 -0.79 -2.32 35.70
N PRO A 18 -0.82 -1.71 34.54
CA PRO A 18 -1.44 -0.39 34.34
C PRO A 18 -2.95 -0.48 34.62
N GLU A 19 -3.57 0.65 34.91
CA GLU A 19 -5.03 0.70 35.06
C GLU A 19 -5.73 0.32 33.74
N PRO A 20 -6.89 -0.36 33.79
CA PRO A 20 -7.69 -0.63 32.61
C PRO A 20 -8.06 0.67 31.88
N LYS A 21 -7.92 0.68 30.57
CA LYS A 21 -8.29 1.82 29.74
C LYS A 21 -9.73 1.68 29.25
N PRO A 22 -10.57 2.70 29.43
CA PRO A 22 -11.95 2.65 28.96
C PRO A 22 -11.97 2.59 27.41
N TYR A 23 -13.01 1.96 26.89
CA TYR A 23 -13.30 1.99 25.46
C TYR A 23 -13.76 3.39 25.08
N ASP A 24 -13.02 4.04 24.20
CA ASP A 24 -13.31 5.39 23.74
C ASP A 24 -14.27 5.35 22.53
N LYS A 25 -15.52 5.72 22.76
CA LYS A 25 -16.56 5.74 21.72
C LYS A 25 -16.44 6.91 20.74
N THR A 26 -15.52 7.85 20.99
CA THR A 26 -15.36 9.06 20.15
C THR A 26 -14.46 8.81 18.95
N ILE A 27 -13.72 7.71 18.93
CA ILE A 27 -12.81 7.36 17.84
C ILE A 27 -13.43 6.33 16.90
N ASN A 28 -12.90 6.28 15.68
CA ASN A 28 -13.28 5.30 14.68
C ASN A 28 -12.58 3.95 14.93
N HIS A 29 -13.26 3.05 15.59
CA HIS A 29 -12.77 1.69 15.86
C HIS A 29 -12.92 0.77 14.64
N ALA A 30 -12.06 -0.25 14.57
CA ALA A 30 -12.22 -1.33 13.61
C ALA A 30 -13.54 -2.08 13.83
N PRO A 31 -14.20 -2.55 12.74
CA PRO A 31 -15.40 -3.38 12.88
C PRO A 31 -15.12 -4.65 13.68
N LYS A 32 -16.14 -5.12 14.42
CA LYS A 32 -16.07 -6.40 15.09
C LYS A 32 -15.74 -7.52 14.10
N ARG A 33 -14.77 -8.36 14.45
CA ARG A 33 -14.39 -9.52 13.65
C ARG A 33 -15.31 -10.71 13.91
N LYS A 34 -15.42 -11.60 12.92
CA LYS A 34 -16.19 -12.84 13.04
C LYS A 34 -15.71 -13.69 14.22
N ASP A 35 -16.64 -14.23 15.00
CA ASP A 35 -16.37 -15.27 15.99
C ASP A 35 -16.28 -16.62 15.25
N ILE A 36 -15.05 -17.10 15.06
CA ILE A 36 -14.77 -18.30 14.27
C ILE A 36 -14.18 -19.45 15.10
N LEU A 37 -13.78 -19.15 16.35
CA LEU A 37 -13.09 -20.11 17.21
C LEU A 37 -14.07 -21.05 17.95
N THR A 38 -13.71 -22.32 18.02
CA THR A 38 -14.37 -23.27 18.94
C THR A 38 -14.12 -22.92 20.41
N ALA A 39 -14.78 -23.57 21.35
CA ALA A 39 -14.57 -23.35 22.78
C ALA A 39 -13.11 -23.66 23.19
N GLU A 40 -12.56 -24.76 22.70
CA GLU A 40 -11.18 -25.18 22.96
C GLU A 40 -10.18 -24.19 22.33
N GLU A 41 -10.46 -23.68 21.15
CA GLU A 41 -9.62 -22.68 20.49
C GLU A 41 -9.67 -21.32 21.19
N LYS A 42 -10.79 -20.92 21.79
CA LYS A 42 -10.86 -19.73 22.65
C LYS A 42 -9.95 -19.87 23.88
N VAL A 43 -9.88 -21.06 24.47
CA VAL A 43 -8.91 -21.34 25.54
C VAL A 43 -7.48 -21.22 25.04
N LEU A 44 -7.19 -21.72 23.83
CA LEU A 44 -5.86 -21.60 23.23
C LEU A 44 -5.52 -20.13 22.93
N ALA A 45 -6.44 -19.35 22.37
CA ALA A 45 -6.27 -17.91 22.12
C ALA A 45 -5.93 -17.14 23.40
N LEU A 46 -6.61 -17.44 24.51
CA LEU A 46 -6.30 -16.83 25.81
C LEU A 46 -4.92 -17.23 26.32
N LYS A 47 -4.52 -18.50 26.19
CA LYS A 47 -3.16 -18.93 26.54
C LYS A 47 -2.10 -18.19 25.71
N ASN A 48 -2.36 -18.02 24.42
CA ASN A 48 -1.47 -17.27 23.52
C ASN A 48 -1.40 -15.78 23.90
N ALA A 49 -2.48 -15.19 24.38
CA ALA A 49 -2.49 -13.81 24.85
C ALA A 49 -1.76 -13.66 26.20
N LEU A 50 -2.00 -14.57 27.13
CA LEU A 50 -1.43 -14.51 28.48
C LEU A 50 0.07 -14.80 28.53
N ARG A 51 0.64 -15.49 27.52
CA ARG A 51 2.08 -15.82 27.49
C ARG A 51 3.03 -14.62 27.48
N TYR A 52 2.54 -13.42 27.21
CA TYR A 52 3.33 -12.19 27.28
C TYR A 52 3.57 -11.70 28.70
N PHE A 53 2.79 -12.18 29.67
CA PHE A 53 2.73 -11.64 31.03
C PHE A 53 3.17 -12.64 32.08
N PRO A 54 3.76 -12.18 33.21
CA PRO A 54 4.03 -13.04 34.35
C PRO A 54 2.76 -13.72 34.87
N ALA A 55 2.89 -14.99 35.32
CA ALA A 55 1.77 -15.82 35.77
C ALA A 55 0.93 -15.17 36.88
N LYS A 56 1.54 -14.32 37.73
CA LYS A 56 0.83 -13.60 38.82
C LYS A 56 -0.30 -12.68 38.31
N PHE A 57 -0.27 -12.29 37.03
CA PHE A 57 -1.29 -11.43 36.43
C PHE A 57 -2.36 -12.19 35.67
N HIS A 58 -2.20 -13.49 35.43
CA HIS A 58 -3.09 -14.25 34.57
C HIS A 58 -4.54 -14.27 35.08
N ALA A 59 -4.74 -14.35 36.40
CA ALA A 59 -6.08 -14.36 37.00
C ALA A 59 -6.85 -13.04 36.77
N GLU A 60 -6.14 -11.90 36.70
CA GLU A 60 -6.73 -10.60 36.42
C GLU A 60 -6.95 -10.39 34.94
N LEU A 61 -5.97 -10.77 34.06
CA LEU A 61 -6.00 -10.52 32.64
C LEU A 61 -6.89 -11.47 31.84
N ALA A 62 -7.06 -12.73 32.29
CA ALA A 62 -7.81 -13.70 31.52
C ALA A 62 -9.30 -13.31 31.31
N PRO A 63 -10.05 -12.81 32.34
CA PRO A 63 -11.41 -12.30 32.10
C PRO A 63 -11.46 -11.09 31.15
N GLU A 64 -10.48 -10.19 31.23
CA GLU A 64 -10.38 -9.02 30.37
C GLU A 64 -10.16 -9.41 28.90
N PHE A 65 -9.20 -10.30 28.62
CA PHE A 65 -8.92 -10.78 27.28
C PHE A 65 -10.06 -11.66 26.72
N ALA A 66 -10.73 -12.44 27.57
CA ALA A 66 -11.93 -13.19 27.17
C ALA A 66 -13.06 -12.24 26.74
N LYS A 67 -13.21 -11.11 27.44
CA LYS A 67 -14.18 -10.08 27.09
C LYS A 67 -13.81 -9.42 25.74
N GLU A 68 -12.55 -9.05 25.52
CA GLU A 68 -12.12 -8.50 24.22
C GLU A 68 -12.39 -9.49 23.08
N LEU A 69 -12.06 -10.77 23.25
CA LEU A 69 -12.32 -11.81 22.25
C LEU A 69 -13.82 -11.92 21.93
N LYS A 70 -14.68 -11.84 22.92
CA LYS A 70 -16.14 -11.86 22.75
C LYS A 70 -16.66 -10.61 22.06
N ASP A 71 -16.20 -9.43 22.49
CA ASP A 71 -16.75 -8.15 22.05
C ASP A 71 -16.23 -7.76 20.67
N TYR A 72 -14.96 -8.07 20.35
CA TYR A 72 -14.28 -7.63 19.13
C TYR A 72 -13.89 -8.78 18.19
N GLY A 73 -13.98 -10.04 18.63
CA GLY A 73 -13.50 -11.21 17.89
C GLY A 73 -11.98 -11.34 17.87
N ARG A 74 -11.26 -10.46 18.55
CA ARG A 74 -9.78 -10.40 18.67
C ARG A 74 -9.39 -9.91 20.06
N ILE A 75 -8.13 -10.20 20.45
CA ILE A 75 -7.55 -9.76 21.73
C ILE A 75 -6.52 -8.67 21.39
N TYR A 76 -6.91 -7.41 21.49
CA TYR A 76 -6.06 -6.26 21.19
C TYR A 76 -5.20 -5.81 22.37
N MET A 77 -5.58 -6.21 23.60
CA MET A 77 -4.91 -5.82 24.84
C MET A 77 -4.91 -4.31 25.06
N TYR A 78 -6.05 -3.64 24.92
CA TYR A 78 -6.23 -2.18 24.98
C TYR A 78 -5.63 -1.54 26.23
N ARG A 79 -5.66 -2.23 27.36
CA ARG A 79 -5.04 -1.81 28.62
C ARG A 79 -3.59 -1.42 28.46
N PHE A 80 -2.88 -2.09 27.53
CA PHE A 80 -1.44 -1.93 27.33
C PHE A 80 -1.08 -0.90 26.25
N ARG A 81 -2.06 -0.16 25.71
CA ARG A 81 -1.74 0.98 24.85
C ARG A 81 -0.82 1.94 25.60
N PRO A 82 0.19 2.55 24.91
CA PRO A 82 1.03 3.56 25.51
C PRO A 82 0.22 4.75 26.08
N SER A 83 0.80 5.44 27.02
CA SER A 83 0.21 6.65 27.62
C SER A 83 0.71 7.93 26.94
N TYR A 84 1.70 7.84 26.08
CA TYR A 84 2.22 8.95 25.28
C TYR A 84 1.49 9.04 23.93
N ASP A 85 1.54 10.25 23.33
CA ASP A 85 0.97 10.50 22.03
C ASP A 85 1.75 9.76 20.95
N MET A 86 1.02 9.08 20.05
CA MET A 86 1.58 8.24 19.00
C MET A 86 1.84 9.07 17.75
N TYR A 87 3.10 9.44 17.53
CA TYR A 87 3.63 10.09 16.34
C TYR A 87 5.15 9.89 16.29
N ALA A 88 5.74 9.98 15.08
CA ALA A 88 7.19 9.95 14.95
C ALA A 88 7.82 11.23 15.51
N ARG A 89 8.89 11.06 16.27
CA ARG A 89 9.70 12.12 16.85
C ARG A 89 11.02 12.25 16.11
N PRO A 90 11.73 13.38 16.24
CA PRO A 90 13.12 13.45 15.82
C PRO A 90 13.94 12.26 16.35
N ILE A 91 14.80 11.71 15.50
CA ILE A 91 15.51 10.46 15.79
C ILE A 91 16.28 10.46 17.11
N ASP A 92 16.79 11.61 17.53
CA ASP A 92 17.60 11.76 18.74
C ASP A 92 16.77 11.72 20.05
N GLU A 93 15.44 11.74 19.97
CA GLU A 93 14.55 11.61 21.15
C GLU A 93 14.33 10.15 21.57
N TYR A 94 14.68 9.18 20.73
CA TYR A 94 14.47 7.77 21.02
C TYR A 94 15.55 7.19 21.94
N PRO A 95 15.17 6.34 22.93
CA PRO A 95 16.11 5.78 23.90
C PRO A 95 16.84 4.55 23.34
N CYS A 96 17.31 4.60 22.10
CA CYS A 96 17.92 3.48 21.40
C CYS A 96 19.44 3.53 21.46
N ARG A 97 20.07 2.37 21.58
CA ARG A 97 21.54 2.21 21.48
C ARG A 97 22.01 2.29 20.01
N SER A 98 21.19 1.78 19.10
CA SER A 98 21.43 1.81 17.66
C SER A 98 20.62 2.94 17.01
N ARG A 99 21.25 3.75 16.18
CA ARG A 99 20.58 4.80 15.43
C ARG A 99 19.63 4.24 14.36
N GLN A 100 19.97 3.08 13.81
CA GLN A 100 19.10 2.33 12.90
C GLN A 100 17.85 1.83 13.61
N ALA A 101 17.97 1.32 14.83
CA ALA A 101 16.82 0.91 15.64
C ALA A 101 15.90 2.11 16.01
N ALA A 102 16.47 3.28 16.28
CA ALA A 102 15.71 4.52 16.51
C ALA A 102 14.89 4.91 15.27
N ALA A 103 15.46 4.82 14.08
CA ALA A 103 14.74 5.07 12.84
C ALA A 103 13.58 4.09 12.62
N ILE A 104 13.80 2.78 12.87
CA ILE A 104 12.73 1.77 12.80
C ILE A 104 11.61 2.10 13.81
N MET A 105 11.96 2.49 15.03
CA MET A 105 11.00 2.87 16.06
C MET A 105 10.18 4.10 15.64
N ALA A 106 10.80 5.11 15.05
CA ALA A 106 10.12 6.27 14.50
C ALA A 106 9.14 5.89 13.39
N MET A 107 9.54 5.01 12.47
CA MET A 107 8.68 4.52 11.39
C MET A 107 7.48 3.73 11.92
N ILE A 108 7.65 2.89 12.94
CA ILE A 108 6.55 2.20 13.64
C ILE A 108 5.57 3.21 14.22
N GLN A 109 6.05 4.25 14.89
CA GLN A 109 5.20 5.28 15.49
C GLN A 109 4.49 6.15 14.45
N ASN A 110 5.16 6.49 13.34
CA ASN A 110 4.52 7.16 12.21
C ASN A 110 3.34 6.34 11.66
N ASN A 111 3.53 5.03 11.51
CA ASN A 111 2.47 4.14 11.01
C ASN A 111 1.25 4.09 11.95
N LEU A 112 1.46 4.27 13.25
CA LEU A 112 0.40 4.25 14.28
C LEU A 112 -0.13 5.65 14.65
N ASP A 113 0.40 6.71 14.06
CA ASP A 113 -0.10 8.08 14.23
C ASP A 113 -1.59 8.14 13.85
N PRO A 114 -2.48 8.69 14.72
CA PRO A 114 -3.91 8.79 14.41
C PRO A 114 -4.25 9.57 13.13
N ARG A 115 -3.33 10.42 12.66
CA ARG A 115 -3.46 11.13 11.39
C ARG A 115 -3.21 10.21 10.20
N VAL A 116 -2.39 9.16 10.39
CA VAL A 116 -1.92 8.21 9.38
C VAL A 116 -2.76 6.93 9.39
N ALA A 117 -2.89 6.29 10.56
CA ALA A 117 -3.58 5.00 10.70
C ALA A 117 -5.10 5.12 10.60
N GLN A 118 -5.73 4.10 10.01
CA GLN A 118 -7.18 3.99 9.90
C GLN A 118 -7.84 3.68 11.27
N HIS A 119 -7.31 2.71 11.98
CA HIS A 119 -7.78 2.31 13.31
C HIS A 119 -6.57 2.10 14.24
N PRO A 120 -5.97 3.19 14.72
CA PRO A 120 -4.71 3.12 15.49
C PRO A 120 -4.85 2.37 16.80
N HIS A 121 -6.03 2.35 17.43
CA HIS A 121 -6.27 1.60 18.66
C HIS A 121 -6.26 0.09 18.46
N GLU A 122 -6.62 -0.39 17.27
CA GLU A 122 -6.56 -1.78 16.85
C GLU A 122 -5.31 -2.12 16.04
N LEU A 123 -4.33 -1.18 15.99
CA LEU A 123 -3.05 -1.36 15.29
C LEU A 123 -3.21 -1.57 13.78
N ILE A 124 -4.33 -1.13 13.21
CA ILE A 124 -4.67 -1.25 11.80
C ILE A 124 -4.33 0.05 11.07
N ILE A 125 -3.48 -0.04 10.07
CA ILE A 125 -2.95 1.10 9.33
C ILE A 125 -3.87 1.48 8.17
N TYR A 126 -4.20 0.53 7.29
CA TYR A 126 -5.12 0.75 6.16
C TYR A 126 -5.79 -0.54 5.69
N GLY A 127 -6.71 -0.42 4.73
CA GLY A 127 -7.37 -1.56 4.09
C GLY A 127 -8.28 -2.39 5.01
N GLY A 128 -8.71 -1.81 6.13
CA GLY A 128 -9.63 -2.42 7.08
C GLY A 128 -9.02 -3.49 7.99
N ASN A 129 -7.87 -4.07 7.66
CA ASN A 129 -7.21 -5.14 8.42
C ASN A 129 -5.69 -5.24 8.23
N GLY A 130 -5.08 -4.36 7.46
CA GLY A 130 -3.63 -4.28 7.31
C GLY A 130 -2.97 -3.79 8.59
N ALA A 131 -2.42 -4.74 9.37
CA ALA A 131 -1.92 -4.49 10.72
C ALA A 131 -0.40 -4.44 10.78
N ILE A 132 0.11 -3.69 11.75
CA ILE A 132 1.53 -3.65 12.09
C ILE A 132 1.86 -4.64 13.21
N PHE A 133 0.95 -4.80 14.17
CA PHE A 133 0.98 -5.80 15.24
C PHE A 133 -0.45 -6.34 15.46
N GLN A 134 -0.56 -7.48 16.14
CA GLN A 134 -1.86 -8.05 16.50
C GLN A 134 -2.41 -7.45 17.80
N ASN A 135 -1.54 -7.03 18.73
CA ASN A 135 -1.90 -6.52 20.03
C ASN A 135 -0.84 -5.59 20.63
N TRP A 136 -1.20 -4.86 21.66
CA TRP A 136 -0.33 -3.86 22.29
C TRP A 136 0.83 -4.44 23.10
N ALA A 137 0.77 -5.71 23.52
CA ALA A 137 1.93 -6.35 24.15
C ALA A 137 3.06 -6.58 23.13
N GLN A 138 2.72 -6.97 21.90
CA GLN A 138 3.70 -7.08 20.81
C GLN A 138 4.38 -5.75 20.52
N TYR A 139 3.62 -4.66 20.44
CA TYR A 139 4.17 -3.31 20.28
C TYR A 139 5.17 -2.98 21.42
N ARG A 140 4.75 -3.11 22.68
CA ARG A 140 5.62 -2.79 23.83
C ARG A 140 6.90 -3.60 23.84
N LEU A 141 6.82 -4.87 23.57
CA LEU A 141 7.98 -5.76 23.55
C LEU A 141 8.93 -5.43 22.39
N THR A 142 8.38 -5.13 21.21
CA THR A 142 9.16 -4.70 20.05
C THR A 142 9.91 -3.40 20.32
N MET A 143 9.23 -2.38 20.89
CA MET A 143 9.84 -1.09 21.21
C MET A 143 10.96 -1.25 22.23
N LYS A 144 10.78 -2.11 23.23
CA LYS A 144 11.83 -2.44 24.20
C LYS A 144 13.03 -3.09 23.52
N TYR A 145 12.82 -4.11 22.69
CA TYR A 145 13.92 -4.76 21.98
C TYR A 145 14.70 -3.81 21.05
N LEU A 146 13.98 -2.92 20.34
CA LEU A 146 14.61 -1.88 19.51
C LEU A 146 15.43 -0.90 20.36
N ALA A 147 14.98 -0.54 21.56
CA ALA A 147 15.74 0.33 22.46
C ALA A 147 17.02 -0.34 22.99
N GLU A 148 16.95 -1.63 23.27
CA GLU A 148 18.05 -2.39 23.86
C GLU A 148 19.06 -2.96 22.86
N MET A 149 18.65 -3.16 21.59
CA MET A 149 19.50 -3.80 20.58
C MET A 149 20.74 -3.00 20.22
N THR A 150 21.79 -3.74 19.86
CA THR A 150 23.03 -3.20 19.30
C THR A 150 23.05 -3.34 17.78
N ASP A 151 24.06 -2.73 17.12
CA ASP A 151 24.25 -2.87 15.66
C ASP A 151 24.71 -4.28 15.24
N GLU A 152 25.04 -5.14 16.20
CA GLU A 152 25.43 -6.55 15.98
C GLU A 152 24.31 -7.53 16.36
N GLN A 153 23.05 -7.10 16.31
CA GLN A 153 21.89 -7.92 16.60
C GLN A 153 20.80 -7.77 15.53
N THR A 154 20.04 -8.85 15.32
CA THR A 154 18.84 -8.87 14.49
C THR A 154 17.63 -9.25 15.34
N LEU A 155 16.59 -8.46 15.30
CA LEU A 155 15.27 -8.77 15.85
C LEU A 155 14.48 -9.62 14.85
N SER A 156 14.10 -10.81 15.26
CA SER A 156 13.24 -11.70 14.48
C SER A 156 11.78 -11.47 14.82
N MET A 157 10.92 -11.24 13.80
CA MET A 157 9.51 -10.90 13.95
C MET A 157 8.62 -11.87 13.16
N TYR A 158 7.74 -12.60 13.86
CA TYR A 158 6.77 -13.52 13.25
C TYR A 158 5.35 -13.00 13.45
N SER A 159 4.71 -12.51 12.38
CA SER A 159 3.33 -12.01 12.43
C SER A 159 3.06 -11.04 13.59
N GLY A 160 3.95 -10.04 13.72
CA GLY A 160 3.91 -9.03 14.79
C GLY A 160 4.56 -9.45 16.10
N HIS A 161 4.80 -10.76 16.30
CA HIS A 161 5.41 -11.26 17.54
C HIS A 161 6.93 -11.17 17.50
N PRO A 162 7.57 -10.39 18.39
CA PRO A 162 9.03 -10.33 18.49
C PRO A 162 9.56 -11.58 19.18
N MET A 163 10.22 -12.44 18.40
CA MET A 163 10.80 -13.70 18.88
C MET A 163 12.02 -13.49 19.76
N GLY A 164 12.82 -12.46 19.47
CA GLY A 164 14.01 -12.13 20.25
C GLY A 164 15.10 -11.48 19.42
N LEU A 165 16.12 -11.01 20.14
CA LEU A 165 17.36 -10.47 19.58
C LEU A 165 18.39 -11.58 19.39
N PHE A 166 18.87 -11.76 18.18
CA PHE A 166 19.85 -12.76 17.83
C PHE A 166 21.20 -12.09 17.46
N PRO A 167 22.35 -12.65 17.88
CA PRO A 167 23.65 -12.18 17.44
C PRO A 167 23.75 -12.14 15.91
N SER A 168 24.33 -11.07 15.38
CA SER A 168 24.45 -10.82 13.95
C SER A 168 25.72 -9.99 13.68
N HIS A 169 25.74 -9.19 12.63
CA HIS A 169 26.81 -8.26 12.28
C HIS A 169 26.24 -6.96 11.70
N LYS A 170 27.06 -5.91 11.64
CA LYS A 170 26.63 -4.55 11.28
C LYS A 170 25.97 -4.42 9.88
N ASP A 171 26.31 -5.29 8.94
CA ASP A 171 25.77 -5.28 7.58
C ASP A 171 24.48 -6.14 7.44
N ALA A 172 24.11 -6.92 8.46
CA ALA A 172 22.86 -7.68 8.47
C ALA A 172 21.66 -6.79 8.81
N PRO A 173 20.46 -7.15 8.39
CA PRO A 173 19.24 -6.43 8.79
C PRO A 173 19.08 -6.37 10.32
N ARG A 174 18.71 -5.19 10.83
CA ARG A 174 18.33 -5.02 12.26
C ARG A 174 17.02 -5.73 12.58
N VAL A 175 16.10 -5.82 11.61
CA VAL A 175 14.82 -6.51 11.78
C VAL A 175 14.51 -7.33 10.54
N VAL A 176 14.02 -8.56 10.77
CA VAL A 176 13.46 -9.43 9.73
C VAL A 176 12.02 -9.75 10.10
N VAL A 177 11.08 -9.42 9.21
CA VAL A 177 9.64 -9.56 9.44
C VAL A 177 9.03 -10.55 8.47
N THR A 178 8.22 -11.47 8.99
CA THR A 178 7.33 -12.30 8.18
C THR A 178 5.89 -12.15 8.68
N ASN A 179 4.94 -11.96 7.77
CA ASN A 179 3.52 -11.84 8.12
C ASN A 179 2.68 -12.76 7.23
N GLY A 180 1.74 -13.49 7.85
CA GLY A 180 0.74 -14.27 7.14
C GLY A 180 1.30 -15.43 6.29
N MET A 181 2.51 -15.90 6.57
CA MET A 181 3.19 -16.96 5.81
C MET A 181 2.63 -18.33 6.17
N VAL A 182 1.36 -18.55 5.87
CA VAL A 182 0.64 -19.79 6.11
C VAL A 182 0.95 -20.79 4.99
N ILE A 183 1.13 -22.06 5.36
CA ILE A 183 1.40 -23.14 4.40
C ILE A 183 0.23 -23.26 3.40
N PRO A 184 0.48 -23.37 2.09
CA PRO A 184 -0.56 -23.21 1.05
C PRO A 184 -1.82 -24.05 1.23
N ASN A 185 -1.71 -25.33 1.63
CA ASN A 185 -2.89 -26.18 1.86
C ASN A 185 -3.76 -25.79 3.06
N TYR A 186 -3.29 -24.86 3.90
CA TYR A 186 -3.96 -24.36 5.09
C TYR A 186 -4.24 -22.85 4.99
N SER A 187 -4.28 -22.30 3.78
CA SER A 187 -4.36 -20.86 3.54
C SER A 187 -5.67 -20.44 2.84
N LYS A 188 -6.79 -21.03 3.29
CA LYS A 188 -8.13 -20.59 2.91
C LYS A 188 -8.52 -19.36 3.75
N GLN A 189 -9.51 -18.58 3.30
CA GLN A 189 -9.98 -17.38 4.00
C GLN A 189 -10.34 -17.64 5.47
N ASP A 190 -11.06 -18.73 5.77
CA ASP A 190 -11.43 -19.07 7.15
C ASP A 190 -10.22 -19.53 7.99
N ASP A 191 -9.20 -20.16 7.39
CA ASP A 191 -7.96 -20.52 8.09
C ASP A 191 -7.23 -19.27 8.54
N TRP A 192 -7.10 -18.25 7.67
CA TRP A 192 -6.49 -16.98 8.03
C TRP A 192 -7.23 -16.28 9.18
N GLU A 193 -8.57 -16.16 9.09
CA GLU A 193 -9.39 -15.57 10.15
C GLU A 193 -9.19 -16.30 11.49
N ARG A 194 -9.14 -17.63 11.45
CA ARG A 194 -8.91 -18.49 12.61
C ARG A 194 -7.52 -18.29 13.21
N PHE A 195 -6.45 -18.29 12.40
CA PHE A 195 -5.09 -18.10 12.88
C PHE A 195 -4.86 -16.69 13.43
N ASN A 196 -5.50 -15.69 12.85
CA ASN A 196 -5.47 -14.33 13.35
C ASN A 196 -6.20 -14.23 14.72
N ALA A 197 -7.38 -14.86 14.87
CA ALA A 197 -8.10 -14.89 16.13
C ALA A 197 -7.37 -15.66 17.24
N LEU A 198 -6.60 -16.71 16.88
CA LEU A 198 -5.70 -17.43 17.78
C LEU A 198 -4.47 -16.61 18.19
N GLY A 199 -4.20 -15.47 17.53
CA GLY A 199 -3.03 -14.65 17.80
C GLY A 199 -1.71 -15.25 17.29
N VAL A 200 -1.73 -16.05 16.22
CA VAL A 200 -0.53 -16.73 15.67
C VAL A 200 -0.16 -16.29 14.25
N SER A 201 -1.05 -15.62 13.54
CA SER A 201 -0.78 -15.05 12.23
C SER A 201 -1.49 -13.70 12.06
N GLN A 202 -0.93 -12.82 11.22
CA GLN A 202 -1.56 -11.54 10.90
C GLN A 202 -1.50 -11.24 9.42
N TYR A 203 -2.43 -10.41 8.97
CA TYR A 203 -2.45 -9.83 7.65
C TYR A 203 -1.54 -8.61 7.59
N GLY A 204 -0.30 -8.82 7.15
CA GLY A 204 0.70 -7.75 6.99
C GLY A 204 0.57 -7.11 5.63
N GLN A 205 -0.45 -6.30 5.39
CA GLN A 205 -0.73 -5.72 4.09
C GLN A 205 0.35 -4.72 3.68
N MET A 206 1.15 -5.08 2.67
CA MET A 206 2.09 -4.19 2.00
C MET A 206 2.94 -3.36 3.00
N THR A 207 3.05 -2.06 2.80
CA THR A 207 3.84 -1.14 3.63
C THR A 207 3.35 -0.99 5.07
N ALA A 208 2.10 -1.35 5.37
CA ALA A 208 1.64 -1.40 6.76
C ALA A 208 2.42 -2.43 7.58
N GLY A 209 2.64 -3.63 7.02
CA GLY A 209 3.37 -4.70 7.69
C GLY A 209 4.90 -4.52 7.73
N SER A 210 5.45 -3.62 6.91
CA SER A 210 6.89 -3.34 6.82
C SER A 210 7.32 -2.03 7.46
N TYR A 211 6.43 -1.33 8.16
CA TYR A 211 6.71 -0.04 8.79
C TYR A 211 7.03 1.10 7.80
N MET A 212 6.74 0.94 6.51
CA MET A 212 7.07 1.90 5.46
C MET A 212 5.88 2.70 4.92
N TYR A 213 4.72 2.65 5.57
CA TYR A 213 3.58 3.48 5.18
C TYR A 213 3.82 4.94 5.57
N ILE A 214 3.83 5.82 4.59
CA ILE A 214 4.08 7.27 4.74
C ILE A 214 2.82 8.13 4.65
N GLY A 215 1.68 7.53 4.92
CA GLY A 215 0.38 8.18 4.72
C GLY A 215 -0.08 8.10 3.25
N PRO A 216 -1.15 8.82 2.92
CA PRO A 216 -1.83 8.67 1.63
C PRO A 216 -1.06 9.22 0.43
N GLN A 217 0.04 9.98 0.60
CA GLN A 217 0.77 10.56 -0.53
C GLN A 217 1.35 9.51 -1.50
N GLY A 218 1.68 8.29 -1.02
CA GLY A 218 2.14 7.21 -1.89
C GLY A 218 1.07 6.81 -2.91
N ILE A 219 -0.17 6.70 -2.46
CA ILE A 219 -1.31 6.42 -3.34
C ILE A 219 -1.65 7.63 -4.21
N VAL A 220 -1.56 8.86 -3.70
CA VAL A 220 -1.77 10.06 -4.53
C VAL A 220 -0.81 10.07 -5.70
N HIS A 221 0.48 9.78 -5.47
CA HIS A 221 1.48 9.70 -6.53
C HIS A 221 1.12 8.63 -7.57
N GLY A 222 0.95 7.37 -7.16
CA GLY A 222 0.62 6.28 -8.06
C GLY A 222 -0.68 6.51 -8.82
N THR A 223 -1.71 7.08 -8.16
CA THR A 223 -2.98 7.42 -8.80
C THR A 223 -2.81 8.57 -9.81
N THR A 224 -2.05 9.61 -9.47
CA THR A 224 -1.75 10.72 -10.39
C THR A 224 -1.12 10.22 -11.67
N ILE A 225 -0.07 9.43 -11.55
CA ILE A 225 0.65 8.83 -12.69
C ILE A 225 -0.31 7.93 -13.51
N THR A 226 -1.10 7.10 -12.84
CA THR A 226 -2.08 6.21 -13.49
C THR A 226 -3.13 7.01 -14.25
N VAL A 227 -3.75 8.03 -13.65
CA VAL A 227 -4.79 8.86 -14.29
C VAL A 227 -4.20 9.63 -15.48
N MET A 228 -3.01 10.22 -15.36
CA MET A 228 -2.35 10.93 -16.45
C MET A 228 -2.10 10.01 -17.65
N ASN A 229 -1.61 8.78 -17.40
CA ASN A 229 -1.32 7.83 -18.48
C ASN A 229 -2.58 7.20 -19.08
N ALA A 230 -3.62 6.95 -18.26
CA ALA A 230 -4.95 6.55 -18.74
C ALA A 230 -5.57 7.64 -19.64
N ALA A 231 -5.47 8.92 -19.23
CA ALA A 231 -5.95 10.04 -20.02
C ALA A 231 -5.19 10.18 -21.35
N ARG A 232 -3.85 10.06 -21.33
CA ARG A 232 -3.02 10.06 -22.56
C ARG A 232 -3.45 8.95 -23.52
N LYS A 233 -3.67 7.74 -23.00
CA LYS A 233 -4.13 6.59 -23.77
C LYS A 233 -5.49 6.86 -24.41
N GLN A 234 -6.42 7.40 -23.66
CA GLN A 234 -7.76 7.74 -24.14
C GLN A 234 -7.74 8.87 -25.20
N LEU A 235 -6.94 9.93 -24.97
CA LEU A 235 -6.73 11.00 -25.94
C LEU A 235 -6.10 10.48 -27.22
N LYS A 236 -5.07 9.63 -27.11
CA LYS A 236 -4.40 9.02 -28.28
C LYS A 236 -5.39 8.16 -29.08
N ALA A 237 -6.24 7.40 -28.44
CA ALA A 237 -7.28 6.59 -29.10
C ALA A 237 -8.27 7.47 -29.91
N ARG A 238 -8.48 8.74 -29.49
CA ARG A 238 -9.30 9.74 -30.16
C ARG A 238 -8.51 10.58 -31.19
N GLY A 239 -7.22 10.29 -31.41
CA GLY A 239 -6.37 11.09 -32.31
C GLY A 239 -5.97 12.47 -31.76
N ILE A 240 -6.05 12.68 -30.43
CA ILE A 240 -5.74 13.93 -29.73
C ILE A 240 -4.40 13.80 -29.02
N ALA A 241 -3.60 14.86 -29.03
CA ALA A 241 -2.32 14.89 -28.32
C ALA A 241 -2.51 14.75 -26.80
N GLY A 242 -1.73 13.87 -26.16
CA GLY A 242 -1.80 13.56 -24.72
C GLY A 242 -1.18 14.61 -23.81
N THR A 243 -1.48 15.90 -24.05
CA THR A 243 -1.00 17.03 -23.25
C THR A 243 -1.90 17.26 -22.04
N ARG A 244 -1.36 17.84 -20.95
CA ARG A 244 -2.17 18.20 -19.76
C ARG A 244 -3.31 19.18 -20.10
N GLU A 245 -3.11 20.07 -21.05
CA GLU A 245 -4.17 20.99 -21.49
C GLU A 245 -5.37 20.23 -22.09
N ASN A 246 -5.10 19.15 -22.83
CA ASN A 246 -6.17 18.31 -23.41
C ASN A 246 -6.83 17.38 -22.39
N MET A 247 -6.23 17.20 -21.19
CA MET A 247 -6.86 16.45 -20.09
C MET A 247 -7.89 17.27 -19.31
N LYS A 248 -7.83 18.60 -19.37
CA LYS A 248 -8.79 19.48 -18.70
C LYS A 248 -10.22 19.21 -19.15
N GLY A 249 -11.11 19.03 -18.18
CA GLY A 249 -12.52 18.70 -18.43
C GLY A 249 -12.79 17.23 -18.73
N MET A 250 -11.77 16.36 -18.85
CA MET A 250 -12.00 14.90 -18.86
C MET A 250 -12.57 14.46 -17.52
N LEU A 251 -13.57 13.58 -17.56
CA LEU A 251 -14.24 13.07 -16.36
C LEU A 251 -13.63 11.72 -15.93
N PHE A 252 -13.08 11.69 -14.72
CA PHE A 252 -12.64 10.49 -14.02
C PHE A 252 -13.62 10.14 -12.88
N VAL A 253 -14.18 8.94 -12.88
CA VAL A 253 -15.12 8.46 -11.87
C VAL A 253 -14.57 7.24 -11.15
N THR A 254 -14.66 7.25 -9.82
CA THR A 254 -14.12 6.20 -8.97
C THR A 254 -14.87 6.09 -7.64
N ALA A 255 -14.41 5.23 -6.73
CA ALA A 255 -15.05 5.01 -5.44
C ALA A 255 -14.04 4.89 -4.28
N GLY A 256 -14.52 5.25 -3.09
CA GLY A 256 -13.81 5.14 -1.82
C GLY A 256 -13.06 6.41 -1.42
N LEU A 257 -13.25 6.84 -0.16
CA LEU A 257 -12.53 7.94 0.49
C LEU A 257 -11.89 7.51 1.82
N GLY A 258 -11.65 6.21 1.97
CA GLY A 258 -10.98 5.62 3.11
C GLY A 258 -9.49 5.95 3.20
N GLY A 259 -8.72 5.10 3.87
CA GLY A 259 -7.27 5.30 4.09
C GLY A 259 -6.48 5.46 2.79
N MET A 260 -6.60 4.50 1.89
CA MET A 260 -5.90 4.48 0.60
C MET A 260 -6.69 5.23 -0.49
N SER A 261 -7.95 4.87 -0.67
CA SER A 261 -8.81 5.42 -1.73
C SER A 261 -9.05 6.93 -1.61
N GLY A 262 -8.99 7.49 -0.41
CA GLY A 262 -9.11 8.93 -0.17
C GLY A 262 -8.06 9.80 -0.89
N ALA A 263 -7.05 9.19 -1.48
CA ALA A 263 -6.05 9.87 -2.30
C ALA A 263 -6.53 10.23 -3.72
N GLN A 264 -7.57 9.58 -4.23
CA GLN A 264 -7.99 9.71 -5.63
C GLN A 264 -8.45 11.10 -6.03
N PRO A 265 -9.25 11.84 -5.22
CA PRO A 265 -9.65 13.21 -5.55
C PRO A 265 -8.45 14.14 -5.75
N LYS A 266 -7.48 14.09 -4.82
CA LYS A 266 -6.26 14.91 -4.90
C LYS A 266 -5.41 14.53 -6.11
N ALA A 267 -5.31 13.25 -6.42
CA ALA A 267 -4.62 12.76 -7.61
C ALA A 267 -5.28 13.27 -8.91
N GLY A 268 -6.61 13.28 -8.97
CA GLY A 268 -7.37 13.86 -10.07
C GLY A 268 -7.06 15.34 -10.28
N ASN A 269 -6.98 16.11 -9.19
CA ASN A 269 -6.61 17.53 -9.24
C ASN A 269 -5.17 17.72 -9.77
N ILE A 270 -4.19 16.95 -9.29
CA ILE A 270 -2.80 17.04 -9.76
C ILE A 270 -2.69 16.62 -11.24
N ALA A 271 -3.43 15.60 -11.66
CA ALA A 271 -3.51 15.16 -13.06
C ALA A 271 -4.22 16.17 -13.96
N GLY A 272 -5.03 17.07 -13.42
CA GLY A 272 -5.71 18.13 -14.17
C GLY A 272 -7.05 17.73 -14.76
N VAL A 273 -7.80 16.80 -14.12
CA VAL A 273 -9.09 16.30 -14.59
C VAL A 273 -10.23 16.72 -13.65
N VAL A 274 -11.50 16.59 -14.11
CA VAL A 274 -12.67 16.58 -13.24
C VAL A 274 -12.78 15.19 -12.63
N SER A 275 -12.77 15.07 -11.32
CA SER A 275 -12.90 13.77 -10.66
C SER A 275 -14.17 13.69 -9.81
N VAL A 276 -14.83 12.52 -9.83
CA VAL A 276 -15.99 12.22 -8.98
C VAL A 276 -15.71 10.95 -8.22
N THR A 277 -15.77 11.02 -6.89
CA THR A 277 -15.52 9.86 -6.02
C THR A 277 -16.72 9.61 -5.12
N ALA A 278 -17.29 8.41 -5.18
CA ALA A 278 -18.37 8.00 -4.29
C ALA A 278 -17.83 7.42 -2.98
N GLU A 279 -18.44 7.79 -1.85
CA GLU A 279 -18.15 7.25 -0.53
C GLU A 279 -19.43 7.13 0.29
N ILE A 280 -19.77 5.92 0.71
CA ILE A 280 -20.99 5.68 1.49
C ILE A 280 -20.85 6.08 2.96
N ASN A 281 -19.62 6.08 3.51
CA ASN A 281 -19.35 6.49 4.89
C ASN A 281 -19.21 8.02 4.96
N PRO A 282 -20.19 8.74 5.55
CA PRO A 282 -20.19 10.21 5.58
C PRO A 282 -19.02 10.77 6.40
N LEU A 283 -18.55 10.04 7.40
CA LEU A 283 -17.40 10.46 8.22
C LEU A 283 -16.09 10.39 7.42
N ALA A 284 -15.91 9.37 6.59
CA ALA A 284 -14.75 9.26 5.70
C ALA A 284 -14.74 10.39 4.67
N ALA A 285 -15.87 10.66 4.02
CA ALA A 285 -16.03 11.75 3.06
C ALA A 285 -15.74 13.11 3.69
N ARG A 286 -16.34 13.39 4.86
CA ARG A 286 -16.13 14.64 5.61
C ARG A 286 -14.66 14.83 6.00
N LYS A 287 -14.00 13.77 6.51
CA LYS A 287 -12.58 13.80 6.87
C LYS A 287 -11.71 14.26 5.69
N ARG A 288 -11.97 13.76 4.47
CA ARG A 288 -11.17 14.13 3.28
C ARG A 288 -11.47 15.55 2.80
N TYR A 289 -12.69 16.00 2.94
CA TYR A 289 -13.05 17.39 2.68
C TYR A 289 -12.36 18.35 3.66
N ASP A 290 -12.43 18.09 4.96
CA ASP A 290 -11.82 18.92 5.99
C ASP A 290 -10.28 18.97 5.89
N GLN A 291 -9.67 17.92 5.35
CA GLN A 291 -8.25 17.86 5.02
C GLN A 291 -7.87 18.60 3.71
N GLY A 292 -8.84 19.14 2.97
CA GLY A 292 -8.61 19.76 1.66
C GLY A 292 -8.19 18.78 0.55
N TRP A 293 -8.63 17.51 0.65
CA TRP A 293 -8.36 16.46 -0.34
C TRP A 293 -9.49 16.33 -1.36
N VAL A 294 -10.68 16.79 -1.01
CA VAL A 294 -11.88 16.92 -1.83
C VAL A 294 -12.28 18.37 -1.83
N ASP A 295 -12.61 18.93 -3.00
CA ASP A 295 -12.98 20.34 -3.12
C ASP A 295 -14.46 20.58 -2.77
N GLU A 296 -15.36 19.66 -3.13
CA GLU A 296 -16.79 19.79 -2.90
C GLU A 296 -17.43 18.47 -2.44
N LEU A 297 -18.38 18.54 -1.47
CA LEU A 297 -19.19 17.39 -1.02
C LEU A 297 -20.63 17.55 -1.51
N HIS A 298 -21.20 16.48 -2.04
CA HIS A 298 -22.60 16.38 -2.50
C HIS A 298 -23.27 15.14 -1.91
N GLU A 299 -24.40 15.30 -1.27
CA GLU A 299 -25.23 14.21 -0.73
C GLU A 299 -26.37 13.82 -1.71
N ASN A 300 -26.57 14.61 -2.76
CA ASN A 300 -27.65 14.43 -3.71
C ASN A 300 -27.12 14.39 -5.15
N LEU A 301 -27.47 13.33 -5.89
CA LEU A 301 -27.11 13.18 -7.30
C LEU A 301 -27.78 14.24 -8.20
N ASP A 302 -28.94 14.77 -7.82
CA ASP A 302 -29.62 15.82 -8.58
C ASP A 302 -28.87 17.17 -8.52
N GLU A 303 -28.05 17.37 -7.51
CA GLU A 303 -27.14 18.53 -7.40
C GLU A 303 -25.77 18.21 -8.03
N LEU A 304 -25.24 17.01 -7.81
CA LEU A 304 -23.94 16.61 -8.31
C LEU A 304 -23.89 16.55 -9.85
N ILE A 305 -24.87 15.94 -10.51
CA ILE A 305 -24.82 15.72 -11.97
C ILE A 305 -24.77 17.04 -12.75
N PRO A 306 -25.59 18.07 -12.47
CA PRO A 306 -25.46 19.39 -13.11
C PRO A 306 -24.09 20.03 -12.83
N ARG A 307 -23.55 19.86 -11.61
CA ARG A 307 -22.22 20.38 -11.26
C ARG A 307 -21.10 19.70 -12.07
N VAL A 308 -21.17 18.38 -12.25
CA VAL A 308 -20.25 17.61 -13.10
C VAL A 308 -20.27 18.12 -14.54
N ARG A 309 -21.46 18.27 -15.14
CA ARG A 309 -21.62 18.80 -16.52
C ARG A 309 -20.96 20.18 -16.66
N LYS A 310 -21.24 21.08 -15.71
CA LYS A 310 -20.66 22.42 -15.70
C LYS A 310 -19.12 22.38 -15.58
N ALA A 311 -18.57 21.52 -14.74
CA ALA A 311 -17.12 21.37 -14.59
C ALA A 311 -16.44 20.88 -15.87
N MET A 312 -17.06 19.90 -16.56
CA MET A 312 -16.57 19.39 -17.84
C MET A 312 -16.62 20.48 -18.95
N GLU A 313 -17.73 21.19 -19.07
CA GLU A 313 -17.92 22.28 -20.04
C GLU A 313 -16.91 23.41 -19.85
N ASN A 314 -16.66 23.79 -18.60
CA ASN A 314 -15.73 24.84 -18.24
C ASN A 314 -14.25 24.36 -18.23
N LYS A 315 -14.00 23.08 -18.49
CA LYS A 315 -12.65 22.47 -18.40
C LYS A 315 -11.98 22.72 -17.04
N GLU A 316 -12.77 22.61 -15.97
CA GLU A 316 -12.27 22.78 -14.61
C GLU A 316 -11.33 21.64 -14.21
N THR A 317 -10.48 21.92 -13.20
CA THR A 317 -9.78 20.90 -12.43
C THR A 317 -10.38 20.94 -11.04
N VAL A 318 -11.21 19.95 -10.71
CA VAL A 318 -11.99 19.93 -9.47
C VAL A 318 -12.28 18.48 -9.05
N SER A 319 -12.26 18.26 -7.76
CA SER A 319 -12.65 16.98 -7.15
C SER A 319 -13.97 17.09 -6.41
N LEU A 320 -14.93 16.26 -6.82
CA LEU A 320 -16.29 16.20 -6.29
C LEU A 320 -16.49 14.87 -5.57
N ALA A 321 -16.98 14.88 -4.34
CA ALA A 321 -17.35 13.66 -3.64
C ALA A 321 -18.87 13.49 -3.61
N TYR A 322 -19.34 12.29 -3.90
CA TYR A 322 -20.70 11.86 -3.66
C TYR A 322 -20.78 11.09 -2.36
N VAL A 323 -21.49 11.61 -1.37
CA VAL A 323 -21.76 10.91 -0.11
C VAL A 323 -22.94 9.95 -0.32
N GLY A 324 -22.62 8.75 -0.77
CA GLY A 324 -23.64 7.75 -1.12
C GLY A 324 -23.01 6.51 -1.76
N ASN A 325 -23.86 5.57 -2.16
CA ASN A 325 -23.41 4.32 -2.74
C ASN A 325 -22.87 4.51 -4.16
N VAL A 326 -21.76 3.89 -4.46
CA VAL A 326 -21.08 3.97 -5.76
C VAL A 326 -21.95 3.42 -6.91
N VAL A 327 -22.80 2.44 -6.65
CA VAL A 327 -23.68 1.85 -7.67
C VAL A 327 -24.73 2.88 -8.11
N ASP A 328 -25.31 3.65 -7.17
CA ASP A 328 -26.25 4.72 -7.49
C ASP A 328 -25.62 5.78 -8.40
N LEU A 329 -24.35 6.16 -8.14
CA LEU A 329 -23.61 7.08 -8.99
C LEU A 329 -23.43 6.51 -10.41
N TRP A 330 -22.93 5.29 -10.54
CA TRP A 330 -22.68 4.67 -11.85
C TRP A 330 -23.96 4.47 -12.65
N GLU A 331 -25.04 4.02 -12.01
CA GLU A 331 -26.33 3.85 -12.66
C GLU A 331 -26.92 5.19 -13.12
N ARG A 332 -26.78 6.25 -12.33
CA ARG A 332 -27.22 7.61 -12.68
C ARG A 332 -26.44 8.16 -13.88
N LEU A 333 -25.12 8.04 -13.88
CA LEU A 333 -24.27 8.46 -15.01
C LEU A 333 -24.65 7.70 -16.30
N ALA A 334 -24.88 6.38 -16.19
CA ALA A 334 -25.29 5.56 -17.31
C ALA A 334 -26.72 5.92 -17.82
N ALA A 335 -27.68 6.19 -16.93
CA ALA A 335 -29.02 6.55 -17.27
C ALA A 335 -29.13 7.89 -18.02
N GLU A 336 -28.33 8.87 -17.61
CA GLU A 336 -28.28 10.19 -18.23
C GLU A 336 -27.26 10.29 -19.39
N ASN A 337 -26.61 9.19 -19.77
CA ASN A 337 -25.58 9.13 -20.82
C ASN A 337 -24.50 10.21 -20.65
N ILE A 338 -24.00 10.39 -19.40
CA ILE A 338 -22.89 11.29 -19.13
C ILE A 338 -21.64 10.70 -19.79
N PRO A 339 -20.87 11.46 -20.58
CA PRO A 339 -19.65 10.97 -21.22
C PRO A 339 -18.52 10.86 -20.18
N VAL A 340 -18.40 9.70 -19.55
CA VAL A 340 -17.27 9.40 -18.64
C VAL A 340 -16.08 9.01 -19.49
N ASP A 341 -14.92 9.67 -19.27
CA ASP A 341 -13.70 9.38 -20.00
C ASP A 341 -12.92 8.22 -19.38
N LEU A 342 -12.77 8.26 -18.05
CA LEU A 342 -12.02 7.30 -17.26
C LEU A 342 -12.84 6.77 -16.10
N GLY A 343 -12.82 5.49 -15.88
CA GLY A 343 -13.48 4.85 -14.73
C GLY A 343 -12.55 3.89 -14.00
N SER A 344 -12.67 3.84 -12.68
CA SER A 344 -12.02 2.83 -11.86
C SER A 344 -12.81 2.53 -10.59
N ASP A 345 -12.38 1.53 -9.83
CA ASP A 345 -12.87 1.27 -8.47
C ASP A 345 -11.69 1.03 -7.54
N GLN A 346 -11.69 1.66 -6.36
CA GLN A 346 -10.68 1.48 -5.33
C GLN A 346 -11.28 1.13 -3.96
N THR A 347 -12.50 0.63 -3.93
CA THR A 347 -13.06 0.02 -2.71
C THR A 347 -12.25 -1.20 -2.30
N SER A 348 -12.19 -1.49 -1.01
CA SER A 348 -11.37 -2.59 -0.47
C SER A 348 -12.02 -3.96 -0.69
N LEU A 349 -12.27 -4.34 -1.95
CA LEU A 349 -12.92 -5.61 -2.31
C LEU A 349 -12.07 -6.86 -2.03
N HIS A 350 -10.80 -6.71 -1.68
CA HIS A 350 -10.03 -7.78 -1.05
C HIS A 350 -10.53 -8.15 0.36
N ASN A 351 -11.42 -7.32 0.93
CA ASN A 351 -12.06 -7.53 2.23
C ASN A 351 -13.57 -7.21 2.20
N PRO A 352 -14.34 -7.77 1.24
CA PRO A 352 -15.72 -7.34 0.98
C PRO A 352 -16.67 -7.64 2.15
N TRP A 353 -16.38 -8.68 2.92
CA TRP A 353 -17.26 -9.18 4.00
C TRP A 353 -17.02 -8.51 5.36
N ALA A 354 -16.05 -7.63 5.47
CA ALA A 354 -15.68 -6.94 6.70
C ALA A 354 -15.54 -5.42 6.48
N GLY A 355 -16.43 -4.83 5.68
CA GLY A 355 -16.52 -3.39 5.47
C GLY A 355 -15.70 -2.85 4.29
N GLY A 356 -15.26 -3.72 3.37
CA GLY A 356 -14.57 -3.31 2.15
C GLY A 356 -15.48 -2.82 1.03
N TYR A 357 -16.74 -3.27 1.03
CA TYR A 357 -17.77 -2.87 0.08
C TYR A 357 -19.16 -2.93 0.74
N TYR A 358 -20.04 -2.00 0.39
CA TYR A 358 -21.38 -1.88 0.99
C TYR A 358 -22.49 -2.02 -0.05
N PRO A 359 -23.57 -2.77 0.27
CA PRO A 359 -24.64 -3.01 -0.68
C PRO A 359 -25.44 -1.74 -1.00
N VAL A 360 -25.87 -1.61 -2.25
CA VAL A 360 -26.74 -0.54 -2.70
C VAL A 360 -28.16 -0.67 -2.12
N GLY A 361 -28.81 0.45 -1.89
CA GLY A 361 -30.15 0.51 -1.30
C GLY A 361 -30.20 0.40 0.22
N GLN A 362 -29.03 0.50 0.88
CA GLN A 362 -28.87 0.54 2.33
C GLN A 362 -28.05 1.77 2.70
N THR A 363 -28.32 2.37 3.85
CA THR A 363 -27.42 3.38 4.43
C THR A 363 -26.12 2.72 4.94
N PHE A 364 -25.13 3.54 5.28
CA PHE A 364 -23.89 3.02 5.90
C PHE A 364 -24.19 2.28 7.20
N GLU A 365 -25.01 2.86 8.09
CA GLU A 365 -25.39 2.29 9.39
C GLU A 365 -26.18 1.00 9.25
N GLU A 366 -27.13 0.95 8.33
CA GLU A 366 -27.90 -0.27 8.01
C GLU A 366 -27.00 -1.37 7.48
N SER A 367 -26.04 -1.03 6.62
CA SER A 367 -25.08 -1.97 6.07
C SER A 367 -24.16 -2.55 7.16
N VAL A 368 -23.65 -1.71 8.06
CA VAL A 368 -22.82 -2.14 9.20
C VAL A 368 -23.60 -3.07 10.13
N LYS A 369 -24.88 -2.73 10.42
CA LYS A 369 -25.75 -3.57 11.22
C LYS A 369 -26.03 -4.91 10.54
N MET A 370 -26.39 -4.90 9.25
CA MET A 370 -26.64 -6.13 8.48
C MET A 370 -25.39 -7.02 8.44
N MET A 371 -24.22 -6.44 8.23
CA MET A 371 -22.94 -7.18 8.23
C MET A 371 -22.70 -7.93 9.56
N ALA A 372 -23.03 -7.29 10.68
CA ALA A 372 -22.83 -7.86 12.02
C ALA A 372 -23.90 -8.90 12.41
N GLU A 373 -25.17 -8.62 12.10
CA GLU A 373 -26.33 -9.42 12.57
C GLU A 373 -26.80 -10.45 11.54
N GLU A 374 -26.66 -10.19 10.24
CA GLU A 374 -27.17 -11.01 9.14
C GLU A 374 -26.08 -11.24 8.05
N PRO A 375 -24.92 -11.85 8.37
CA PRO A 375 -23.76 -11.87 7.48
C PRO A 375 -24.01 -12.53 6.11
N GLU A 376 -24.85 -13.56 6.02
CA GLU A 376 -25.18 -14.22 4.75
C GLU A 376 -26.07 -13.31 3.86
N ARG A 377 -27.02 -12.61 4.46
CA ARG A 377 -27.83 -11.60 3.75
C ARG A 377 -26.97 -10.45 3.25
N PHE A 378 -26.03 -9.98 4.07
CA PHE A 378 -25.04 -8.96 3.67
C PHE A 378 -24.22 -9.42 2.46
N ARG A 379 -23.69 -10.66 2.48
CA ARG A 379 -22.92 -11.23 1.36
C ARG A 379 -23.72 -11.26 0.07
N GLU A 380 -24.96 -11.72 0.11
CA GLU A 380 -25.80 -11.77 -1.10
C GLU A 380 -26.17 -10.37 -1.61
N ALA A 381 -26.44 -9.42 -0.71
CA ALA A 381 -26.68 -8.03 -1.07
C ALA A 381 -25.46 -7.38 -1.74
N VAL A 382 -24.26 -7.64 -1.25
CA VAL A 382 -23.00 -7.21 -1.88
C VAL A 382 -22.83 -7.83 -3.27
N ARG A 383 -23.06 -9.13 -3.44
CA ARG A 383 -22.98 -9.80 -4.75
C ARG A 383 -23.98 -9.20 -5.75
N ALA A 384 -25.22 -8.96 -5.31
CA ALA A 384 -26.24 -8.31 -6.14
C ALA A 384 -25.80 -6.91 -6.57
N SER A 385 -25.22 -6.15 -5.66
CA SER A 385 -24.70 -4.80 -5.93
C SER A 385 -23.55 -4.82 -6.92
N LEU A 386 -22.62 -5.76 -6.81
CA LEU A 386 -21.50 -5.93 -7.76
C LEU A 386 -22.03 -6.25 -9.18
N ARG A 387 -23.06 -7.08 -9.32
CA ARG A 387 -23.68 -7.35 -10.61
C ARG A 387 -24.27 -6.08 -11.24
N ARG A 388 -24.95 -5.24 -10.46
CA ARG A 388 -25.49 -3.94 -10.91
C ARG A 388 -24.37 -2.96 -11.27
N HIS A 389 -23.35 -2.87 -10.43
CA HIS A 389 -22.17 -2.01 -10.64
C HIS A 389 -21.51 -2.31 -11.99
N VAL A 390 -21.22 -3.59 -12.25
CA VAL A 390 -20.61 -4.04 -13.50
C VAL A 390 -21.52 -3.77 -14.71
N ALA A 391 -22.83 -3.93 -14.58
CA ALA A 391 -23.76 -3.64 -15.66
C ALA A 391 -23.74 -2.16 -16.07
N ALA A 392 -23.66 -1.23 -15.11
CA ALA A 392 -23.53 0.20 -15.37
C ALA A 392 -22.17 0.53 -16.04
N ILE A 393 -21.08 -0.06 -15.54
CA ILE A 393 -19.72 0.09 -16.14
C ILE A 393 -19.74 -0.42 -17.59
N ASN A 394 -20.30 -1.61 -17.85
CA ASN A 394 -20.38 -2.19 -19.20
C ASN A 394 -21.11 -1.26 -20.17
N ARG A 395 -22.21 -0.61 -19.72
CA ARG A 395 -22.97 0.35 -20.52
C ARG A 395 -22.14 1.60 -20.87
N LEU A 396 -21.45 2.18 -19.89
CA LEU A 396 -20.62 3.37 -20.10
C LEU A 396 -19.37 3.05 -20.93
N SER A 397 -18.77 1.90 -20.74
CA SER A 397 -17.62 1.45 -21.55
C SER A 397 -17.99 1.19 -22.99
N ALA A 398 -19.19 0.67 -23.26
CA ALA A 398 -19.72 0.59 -24.62
C ALA A 398 -19.91 1.98 -25.27
N GLY A 399 -20.11 3.02 -24.46
CA GLY A 399 -20.13 4.43 -24.85
C GLY A 399 -18.77 5.11 -24.99
N GLY A 400 -17.67 4.36 -24.78
CA GLY A 400 -16.30 4.87 -24.98
C GLY A 400 -15.52 5.19 -23.70
N MET A 401 -16.03 4.88 -22.51
CA MET A 401 -15.27 5.00 -21.26
C MET A 401 -14.13 3.96 -21.21
N TYR A 402 -12.93 4.40 -20.84
CA TYR A 402 -11.84 3.52 -20.47
C TYR A 402 -11.92 3.17 -18.99
N PHE A 403 -12.25 1.91 -18.69
CA PHE A 403 -12.31 1.40 -17.32
C PHE A 403 -11.11 0.51 -17.00
N PHE A 404 -10.55 0.65 -15.79
CA PHE A 404 -9.48 -0.19 -15.26
C PHE A 404 -9.71 -0.49 -13.78
N ASP A 405 -9.39 -1.71 -13.35
CA ASP A 405 -9.34 -2.06 -11.93
C ASP A 405 -8.10 -1.44 -11.29
N TYR A 406 -8.30 -0.71 -10.19
CA TYR A 406 -7.17 -0.11 -9.45
C TYR A 406 -6.44 -1.10 -8.53
N GLY A 407 -6.71 -2.39 -8.63
CA GLY A 407 -5.96 -3.45 -7.96
C GLY A 407 -6.42 -3.78 -6.53
N ASN A 408 -7.68 -3.51 -6.21
CA ASN A 408 -8.30 -3.87 -4.93
C ASN A 408 -9.34 -5.00 -5.07
N ALA A 409 -9.10 -5.90 -6.02
CA ALA A 409 -9.91 -7.09 -6.28
C ALA A 409 -11.31 -6.86 -6.88
N PHE A 410 -11.59 -5.69 -7.49
CA PHE A 410 -12.89 -5.43 -8.12
C PHE A 410 -13.24 -6.45 -9.20
N LEU A 411 -12.34 -6.73 -10.15
CA LEU A 411 -12.58 -7.69 -11.23
C LEU A 411 -12.78 -9.10 -10.66
N LEU A 412 -11.95 -9.51 -9.72
CA LEU A 412 -11.98 -10.84 -9.13
C LEU A 412 -13.28 -11.08 -8.35
N GLU A 413 -13.65 -10.17 -7.46
CA GLU A 413 -14.87 -10.32 -6.65
C GLU A 413 -16.15 -10.13 -7.47
N SER A 414 -16.13 -9.29 -8.51
CA SER A 414 -17.22 -9.19 -9.48
C SER A 414 -17.44 -10.49 -10.26
N SER A 415 -16.36 -11.16 -10.66
CA SER A 415 -16.41 -12.49 -11.26
C SER A 415 -16.99 -13.53 -10.30
N ARG A 416 -16.51 -13.56 -9.06
CA ARG A 416 -17.02 -14.43 -7.98
C ARG A 416 -18.51 -14.17 -7.66
N ALA A 417 -18.97 -12.94 -7.86
CA ALA A 417 -20.38 -12.56 -7.71
C ALA A 417 -21.26 -12.96 -8.91
N GLY A 418 -20.68 -13.48 -9.99
CA GLY A 418 -21.38 -13.83 -11.21
C GLY A 418 -21.78 -12.63 -12.08
N ALA A 419 -21.05 -11.50 -11.98
CA ALA A 419 -21.23 -10.36 -12.85
C ALA A 419 -20.70 -10.63 -14.27
N ASP A 420 -21.22 -9.96 -15.29
CA ASP A 420 -20.78 -10.04 -16.69
C ASP A 420 -19.47 -9.28 -16.91
N ILE A 421 -18.39 -9.77 -16.29
CA ILE A 421 -17.06 -9.16 -16.26
C ILE A 421 -16.00 -9.97 -17.04
N LEU A 422 -16.35 -11.18 -17.48
CA LEU A 422 -15.48 -12.07 -18.23
C LEU A 422 -15.78 -12.05 -19.73
N ARG A 423 -14.76 -12.27 -20.55
CA ARG A 423 -14.89 -12.60 -21.97
C ARG A 423 -15.17 -14.09 -22.13
N PRO A 424 -15.58 -14.55 -23.33
CA PRO A 424 -15.83 -15.97 -23.60
C PRO A 424 -14.62 -16.90 -23.33
N ASP A 425 -13.40 -16.38 -23.44
CA ASP A 425 -12.15 -17.09 -23.16
C ASP A 425 -11.79 -17.14 -21.67
N GLY A 426 -12.65 -16.60 -20.79
CA GLY A 426 -12.42 -16.55 -19.35
C GLY A 426 -11.52 -15.40 -18.87
N THR A 427 -11.02 -14.56 -19.76
CA THR A 427 -10.26 -13.36 -19.38
C THR A 427 -11.17 -12.23 -18.95
N PHE A 428 -10.65 -11.30 -18.15
CA PHE A 428 -11.42 -10.09 -17.74
C PHE A 428 -11.67 -9.16 -18.92
N ARG A 429 -12.84 -8.54 -18.97
CA ARG A 429 -13.20 -7.52 -19.97
C ARG A 429 -12.35 -6.27 -19.86
N TYR A 430 -11.95 -5.93 -18.67
CA TYR A 430 -11.17 -4.75 -18.35
C TYR A 430 -9.79 -5.13 -17.82
N PRO A 431 -8.76 -4.35 -18.07
CA PRO A 431 -7.44 -4.58 -17.48
C PRO A 431 -7.40 -4.11 -16.03
N SER A 432 -6.43 -4.62 -15.27
CA SER A 432 -5.95 -3.90 -14.10
C SER A 432 -5.07 -2.72 -14.53
N TYR A 433 -4.95 -1.69 -13.68
CA TYR A 433 -4.07 -0.55 -13.97
C TYR A 433 -2.59 -0.97 -14.15
N VAL A 434 -2.16 -2.05 -13.49
CA VAL A 434 -0.81 -2.57 -13.68
C VAL A 434 -0.68 -3.25 -15.03
N GLN A 435 -1.66 -4.07 -15.43
CA GLN A 435 -1.60 -4.82 -16.68
C GLN A 435 -1.42 -3.91 -17.91
N ASP A 436 -2.06 -2.75 -17.90
CA ASP A 436 -2.20 -1.93 -19.10
C ASP A 436 -1.51 -0.55 -19.02
N ILE A 437 -1.10 -0.12 -17.82
CA ILE A 437 -0.45 1.16 -17.58
C ILE A 437 0.87 0.98 -16.83
N MET A 438 0.82 0.56 -15.55
CA MET A 438 2.01 0.60 -14.71
C MET A 438 3.03 -0.48 -15.09
N GLY A 439 2.59 -1.67 -15.50
CA GLY A 439 3.48 -2.73 -15.98
C GLY A 439 4.27 -2.31 -17.20
N PRO A 440 3.60 -2.11 -18.35
CA PRO A 440 4.29 -1.84 -19.62
C PRO A 440 4.96 -0.46 -19.72
N LEU A 441 4.49 0.56 -18.97
CA LEU A 441 5.05 1.91 -19.07
C LEU A 441 6.05 2.25 -17.95
N TYR A 442 6.02 1.54 -16.81
CA TYR A 442 6.87 1.85 -15.67
C TYR A 442 7.67 0.63 -15.18
N PHE A 443 7.02 -0.44 -14.73
CA PHE A 443 7.72 -1.57 -14.11
C PHE A 443 8.64 -2.32 -15.07
N ASP A 444 8.23 -2.49 -16.30
CA ASP A 444 9.07 -3.15 -17.34
C ASP A 444 10.34 -2.33 -17.63
N TYR A 445 10.28 -1.00 -17.49
CA TYR A 445 11.44 -0.12 -17.59
C TYR A 445 12.18 0.11 -16.27
N GLY A 446 11.81 -0.58 -15.21
CA GLY A 446 12.44 -0.45 -13.90
C GLY A 446 11.96 0.73 -13.05
N PHE A 447 11.02 1.53 -13.53
CA PHE A 447 10.44 2.62 -12.76
C PHE A 447 9.42 2.10 -11.76
N GLY A 448 9.70 2.30 -10.50
CA GLY A 448 8.82 1.93 -9.40
C GLY A 448 8.95 2.89 -8.22
N PRO A 449 8.08 2.74 -7.21
CA PRO A 449 8.02 3.64 -6.08
C PRO A 449 9.32 3.63 -5.28
N PHE A 450 9.87 4.82 -5.10
CA PHE A 450 11.01 5.10 -4.25
C PHE A 450 10.61 6.13 -3.22
N ARG A 451 10.76 5.81 -1.93
CA ARG A 451 10.32 6.61 -0.79
C ARG A 451 11.48 7.03 0.07
N TRP A 452 11.34 8.21 0.68
CA TRP A 452 12.26 8.65 1.73
C TRP A 452 11.52 9.37 2.85
N VAL A 453 12.09 9.27 4.05
CA VAL A 453 11.55 9.90 5.27
C VAL A 453 12.71 10.57 5.99
N CYS A 454 12.59 11.88 6.25
CA CYS A 454 13.58 12.66 6.97
C CYS A 454 13.43 12.45 8.49
N MET A 455 14.42 11.83 9.11
CA MET A 455 14.36 11.48 10.56
C MET A 455 14.55 12.67 11.51
N SER A 456 14.79 13.85 10.96
CA SER A 456 14.75 15.11 11.72
C SER A 456 13.34 15.59 12.03
N GLU A 457 12.35 15.10 11.29
CA GLU A 457 10.97 15.63 11.28
C GLU A 457 10.87 17.12 10.88
N ARG A 458 11.90 17.66 10.21
CA ARG A 458 11.96 19.07 9.80
C ARG A 458 11.53 19.25 8.36
N PRO A 459 10.56 20.16 8.08
CA PRO A 459 10.12 20.45 6.71
C PRO A 459 11.25 20.96 5.80
N GLU A 460 12.27 21.63 6.36
CA GLU A 460 13.42 22.13 5.61
C GLU A 460 14.26 20.99 5.01
N ASP A 461 14.44 19.90 5.76
CA ASP A 461 15.17 18.73 5.27
C ASP A 461 14.40 18.02 4.17
N LEU A 462 13.06 17.95 4.26
CA LEU A 462 12.23 17.43 3.18
C LEU A 462 12.31 18.32 1.93
N ALA A 463 12.21 19.63 2.07
CA ALA A 463 12.34 20.56 0.95
C ALA A 463 13.70 20.45 0.26
N LYS A 464 14.79 20.28 1.04
CA LYS A 464 16.15 20.06 0.49
C LYS A 464 16.24 18.73 -0.25
N SER A 465 15.64 17.67 0.28
CA SER A 465 15.63 16.37 -0.41
C SER A 465 14.79 16.41 -1.71
N ASP A 466 13.66 17.11 -1.72
CA ASP A 466 12.86 17.33 -2.94
C ASP A 466 13.68 18.08 -4.01
N GLU A 467 14.40 19.15 -3.64
CA GLU A 467 15.28 19.89 -4.53
C GLU A 467 16.35 18.98 -5.16
N ILE A 468 17.03 18.17 -4.34
CA ILE A 468 18.05 17.22 -4.82
C ILE A 468 17.44 16.24 -5.82
N ALA A 469 16.30 15.64 -5.50
CA ALA A 469 15.64 14.66 -6.36
C ALA A 469 15.24 15.26 -7.71
N VAL A 470 14.61 16.43 -7.72
CA VAL A 470 14.22 17.13 -8.97
C VAL A 470 15.42 17.46 -9.83
N ASN A 471 16.51 17.96 -9.24
CA ASN A 471 17.70 18.33 -9.98
C ASN A 471 18.37 17.10 -10.65
N ILE A 472 18.36 15.95 -9.98
CA ILE A 472 18.87 14.70 -10.55
C ILE A 472 17.99 14.24 -11.71
N LEU A 473 16.67 14.20 -11.54
CA LEU A 473 15.75 13.77 -12.60
C LEU A 473 15.83 14.70 -13.83
N LYS A 474 15.94 16.01 -13.64
CA LYS A 474 16.13 16.97 -14.75
C LYS A 474 17.43 16.70 -15.52
N LYS A 475 18.52 16.42 -14.79
CA LYS A 475 19.80 16.09 -15.42
C LYS A 475 19.73 14.75 -16.18
N GLU A 476 19.06 13.74 -15.63
CA GLU A 476 18.85 12.47 -16.32
C GLU A 476 18.04 12.65 -17.60
N LEU A 477 17.00 13.48 -17.56
CA LEU A 477 16.14 13.77 -18.72
C LEU A 477 16.92 14.32 -19.92
N GLU A 478 18.04 15.05 -19.70
CA GLU A 478 18.85 15.61 -20.79
C GLU A 478 19.45 14.54 -21.71
N THR A 479 19.70 13.34 -21.21
CA THR A 479 20.33 12.23 -21.94
C THR A 479 19.46 10.97 -22.00
N ALA A 480 18.25 11.02 -21.47
CA ALA A 480 17.35 9.88 -21.42
C ALA A 480 16.89 9.46 -22.82
N PRO A 481 16.84 8.16 -23.13
CA PRO A 481 16.21 7.67 -24.34
C PRO A 481 14.70 7.99 -24.33
N GLU A 482 14.10 8.05 -25.52
CA GLU A 482 12.71 8.49 -25.72
C GLU A 482 11.72 7.65 -24.88
N GLU A 483 11.99 6.36 -24.73
CA GLU A 483 11.15 5.37 -24.03
C GLU A 483 10.90 5.70 -22.57
N ILE A 484 11.81 6.45 -21.91
CA ILE A 484 11.72 6.77 -20.48
C ILE A 484 11.55 8.28 -20.17
N GLN A 485 11.56 9.15 -21.18
CA GLN A 485 11.37 10.59 -20.97
C GLN A 485 10.01 10.93 -20.35
N GLY A 486 8.97 10.16 -20.71
CA GLY A 486 7.63 10.33 -20.15
C GLY A 486 7.60 10.12 -18.64
N GLN A 487 8.24 9.06 -18.17
CA GLN A 487 8.32 8.70 -16.75
C GLN A 487 9.09 9.75 -15.95
N LEU A 488 10.22 10.23 -16.46
CA LEU A 488 11.00 11.30 -15.83
C LEU A 488 10.21 12.61 -15.74
N ASN A 489 9.58 13.05 -16.82
CA ASN A 489 8.75 14.25 -16.84
C ASN A 489 7.57 14.20 -15.87
N ASP A 490 6.89 13.06 -15.78
CA ASP A 490 5.76 12.86 -14.86
C ASP A 490 6.22 12.97 -13.41
N ASN A 491 7.38 12.42 -13.07
CA ASN A 491 7.92 12.47 -11.71
C ASN A 491 8.51 13.83 -11.34
N ILE A 492 9.12 14.55 -12.26
CA ILE A 492 9.53 15.95 -12.07
C ILE A 492 8.29 16.80 -11.75
N HIS A 493 7.23 16.69 -12.56
CA HIS A 493 5.97 17.40 -12.32
C HIS A 493 5.39 17.06 -10.94
N TRP A 494 5.36 15.77 -10.58
CA TRP A 494 4.85 15.32 -9.30
C TRP A 494 5.58 15.98 -8.12
N ILE A 495 6.91 15.97 -8.08
CA ILE A 495 7.67 16.56 -6.96
C ILE A 495 7.47 18.08 -6.90
N GLU A 496 7.43 18.78 -8.04
CA GLU A 496 7.16 20.22 -8.10
C GLU A 496 5.76 20.57 -7.58
N GLU A 497 4.75 19.70 -7.76
CA GLU A 497 3.40 19.88 -7.25
C GLU A 497 3.23 19.41 -5.79
N ALA A 498 4.06 18.48 -5.32
CA ALA A 498 3.92 17.89 -4.00
C ALA A 498 3.93 18.92 -2.86
N GLY A 499 4.84 19.90 -2.94
CA GLY A 499 4.93 20.98 -1.95
C GLY A 499 3.70 21.88 -1.92
N ARG A 500 3.07 22.11 -3.08
CA ARG A 500 1.87 22.97 -3.22
C ARG A 500 0.59 22.30 -2.74
N ASN A 501 0.56 20.97 -2.70
CA ASN A 501 -0.65 20.19 -2.41
C ASN A 501 -0.74 19.70 -0.97
N ASN A 502 0.19 20.07 -0.08
CA ASN A 502 0.17 19.72 1.34
C ASN A 502 -0.02 18.21 1.57
N LEU A 503 0.81 17.39 0.90
CA LEU A 503 0.65 15.93 0.87
C LEU A 503 1.22 15.21 2.09
N VAL A 504 2.02 15.90 2.91
CA VAL A 504 2.62 15.31 4.12
C VAL A 504 1.56 15.08 5.18
N VAL A 505 1.44 13.83 5.62
CA VAL A 505 0.61 13.42 6.75
C VAL A 505 1.47 12.52 7.63
N GLY A 506 1.66 12.88 8.89
CA GLY A 506 2.64 12.23 9.77
C GLY A 506 4.05 12.75 9.51
N SER A 507 5.02 11.87 9.34
CA SER A 507 6.44 12.21 9.15
C SER A 507 6.73 12.97 7.87
N GLN A 508 7.83 13.72 7.87
CA GLN A 508 8.36 14.44 6.71
C GLN A 508 8.86 13.46 5.66
N ALA A 509 7.98 13.05 4.77
CA ALA A 509 8.20 11.99 3.81
C ALA A 509 7.82 12.39 2.38
N ARG A 510 8.44 11.71 1.40
CA ARG A 510 8.14 11.86 -0.02
C ARG A 510 8.25 10.52 -0.74
N ILE A 511 7.67 10.49 -1.94
CA ILE A 511 7.73 9.38 -2.90
C ILE A 511 7.88 9.96 -4.30
N LEU A 512 8.56 9.21 -5.17
CA LEU A 512 8.50 9.35 -6.62
C LEU A 512 8.68 7.97 -7.27
N TYR A 513 8.51 7.85 -8.58
CA TYR A 513 8.92 6.65 -9.31
C TYR A 513 10.24 6.90 -10.02
N ALA A 514 11.22 6.05 -9.74
CA ALA A 514 12.52 6.08 -10.38
C ALA A 514 13.00 4.67 -10.74
N ASP A 515 13.82 4.59 -11.77
CA ASP A 515 14.54 3.39 -12.15
C ASP A 515 15.77 3.16 -11.24
N CYS A 516 16.54 2.13 -11.49
CA CYS A 516 17.74 1.80 -10.72
C CYS A 516 18.74 2.97 -10.67
N GLU A 517 18.99 3.61 -11.79
CA GLU A 517 19.94 4.74 -11.91
C GLU A 517 19.46 5.94 -11.10
N GLY A 518 18.20 6.34 -11.28
CA GLY A 518 17.57 7.45 -10.57
C GLY A 518 17.55 7.23 -9.05
N ARG A 519 17.10 6.06 -8.59
CA ARG A 519 17.10 5.72 -7.14
C ARG A 519 18.49 5.82 -6.54
N THR A 520 19.48 5.24 -7.20
CA THR A 520 20.88 5.21 -6.71
C THR A 520 21.48 6.61 -6.64
N LYS A 521 21.34 7.42 -7.70
CA LYS A 521 21.87 8.79 -7.72
C LYS A 521 21.21 9.69 -6.68
N ILE A 522 19.89 9.60 -6.54
CA ILE A 522 19.14 10.37 -5.54
C ILE A 522 19.59 9.97 -4.13
N ALA A 523 19.67 8.67 -3.83
CA ALA A 523 20.08 8.17 -2.53
C ALA A 523 21.53 8.55 -2.16
N LEU A 524 22.47 8.44 -3.09
CA LEU A 524 23.87 8.85 -2.89
C LEU A 524 23.95 10.37 -2.65
N ALA A 525 23.17 11.18 -3.37
CA ALA A 525 23.14 12.62 -3.17
C ALA A 525 22.53 13.01 -1.81
N PHE A 526 21.51 12.28 -1.35
CA PHE A 526 21.00 12.43 0.03
C PHE A 526 22.09 12.09 1.07
N ASN A 527 22.77 10.97 0.87
CA ASN A 527 23.84 10.55 1.79
C ASN A 527 24.98 11.58 1.85
N GLU A 528 25.34 12.17 0.72
CA GLU A 528 26.33 13.24 0.67
C GLU A 528 25.82 14.55 1.34
N ALA A 529 24.55 14.90 1.15
CA ALA A 529 23.95 16.06 1.81
C ALA A 529 23.90 15.88 3.34
N ILE A 530 23.66 14.67 3.84
CA ILE A 530 23.75 14.36 5.28
C ILE A 530 25.20 14.51 5.74
N ARG A 531 26.18 13.95 5.01
CA ARG A 531 27.61 14.07 5.32
C ARG A 531 28.09 15.50 5.42
N LYS A 532 27.56 16.39 4.58
CA LYS A 532 27.86 17.82 4.58
C LYS A 532 27.08 18.62 5.61
N GLY A 533 26.10 18.03 6.27
CA GLY A 533 25.21 18.75 7.19
C GLY A 533 24.18 19.64 6.50
N GLU A 534 23.94 19.47 5.19
CA GLU A 534 22.89 20.14 4.43
C GLU A 534 21.50 19.54 4.75
N ILE A 535 21.48 18.28 5.14
CA ILE A 535 20.35 17.58 5.76
C ILE A 535 20.76 17.20 7.16
N SER A 536 19.95 17.55 8.15
CA SER A 536 20.36 17.58 9.55
C SER A 536 20.32 16.24 10.30
N ALA A 537 19.72 15.20 9.70
CA ALA A 537 19.58 13.88 10.31
C ALA A 537 19.60 12.77 9.23
N PRO A 538 19.72 11.49 9.61
CA PRO A 538 19.57 10.37 8.71
C PRO A 538 18.24 10.41 7.92
N ILE A 539 18.26 9.76 6.77
CA ILE A 539 17.07 9.51 5.96
C ILE A 539 16.80 8.00 5.97
N VAL A 540 15.52 7.64 6.09
CA VAL A 540 15.06 6.28 5.79
C VAL A 540 14.66 6.21 4.32
N LEU A 541 15.28 5.34 3.57
CA LEU A 541 14.89 4.97 2.21
C LEU A 541 14.01 3.72 2.23
N GLY A 542 13.09 3.60 1.29
CA GLY A 542 12.29 2.42 1.08
C GLY A 542 11.53 2.50 -0.23
N ARG A 543 10.61 1.58 -0.41
CA ARG A 543 9.69 1.59 -1.54
C ARG A 543 8.31 1.10 -1.12
N ASP A 544 7.34 1.28 -2.00
CA ASP A 544 6.10 0.52 -1.90
C ASP A 544 6.38 -0.95 -2.27
N HIS A 545 5.66 -1.88 -1.67
CA HIS A 545 5.74 -3.28 -2.08
C HIS A 545 5.16 -3.49 -3.48
N HIS A 546 4.18 -2.68 -3.88
CA HIS A 546 3.70 -2.49 -5.25
C HIS A 546 4.83 -1.92 -6.12
N ASP A 547 5.68 -2.77 -6.69
CA ASP A 547 6.93 -2.38 -7.34
C ASP A 547 7.33 -3.35 -8.45
N VAL A 548 8.45 -3.04 -9.09
CA VAL A 548 9.10 -3.82 -10.16
C VAL A 548 9.37 -5.26 -9.73
N SER A 549 9.96 -5.46 -8.55
CA SER A 549 10.45 -6.75 -8.04
C SER A 549 9.74 -7.26 -6.79
N GLY A 550 9.14 -6.35 -6.01
CA GLY A 550 8.73 -6.65 -4.63
C GLY A 550 7.46 -7.47 -4.50
N THR A 551 6.69 -7.69 -5.56
CA THR A 551 5.36 -8.31 -5.45
C THR A 551 5.08 -9.29 -6.58
N ASP A 552 4.72 -10.49 -6.20
CA ASP A 552 4.08 -11.49 -7.06
C ASP A 552 2.57 -11.51 -6.77
N SER A 553 1.79 -11.00 -7.71
CA SER A 553 0.33 -10.89 -7.64
C SER A 553 -0.27 -11.09 -9.03
N PRO A 554 -0.90 -12.24 -9.32
CA PRO A 554 -1.36 -12.62 -10.66
C PRO A 554 -2.34 -11.62 -11.28
N PHE A 555 -3.11 -10.93 -10.45
CA PHE A 555 -4.17 -10.01 -10.90
C PHE A 555 -3.81 -8.53 -10.68
N ARG A 556 -2.57 -8.23 -10.23
CA ARG A 556 -2.09 -6.87 -10.00
C ARG A 556 -0.68 -6.69 -10.54
N GLU A 557 0.39 -6.80 -9.73
CA GLU A 557 1.77 -6.43 -10.10
C GLU A 557 2.40 -7.35 -11.15
N THR A 558 1.99 -8.61 -11.20
CA THR A 558 2.46 -9.57 -12.21
C THR A 558 1.41 -9.90 -13.27
N SER A 559 0.35 -9.11 -13.36
CA SER A 559 -0.76 -9.32 -14.32
C SER A 559 -0.34 -9.17 -15.78
N ASN A 560 0.74 -8.43 -16.07
CA ASN A 560 1.32 -8.28 -17.41
C ASN A 560 2.45 -9.28 -17.71
N ILE A 561 2.58 -10.35 -16.93
CA ILE A 561 3.50 -11.46 -17.17
C ILE A 561 2.71 -12.63 -17.73
N TYR A 562 2.99 -13.00 -18.99
CA TYR A 562 2.13 -13.92 -19.76
C TYR A 562 2.72 -15.30 -20.02
N ASP A 563 3.91 -15.60 -19.51
CA ASP A 563 4.58 -16.90 -19.66
C ASP A 563 4.06 -17.99 -18.69
N GLY A 564 3.06 -17.67 -17.88
CA GLY A 564 2.49 -18.57 -16.84
C GLY A 564 3.12 -18.38 -15.45
N SER A 565 4.29 -17.75 -15.35
CA SER A 565 5.02 -17.59 -14.09
C SER A 565 4.40 -16.55 -13.14
N ARG A 566 3.41 -15.77 -13.57
CA ARG A 566 2.70 -14.81 -12.72
C ARG A 566 2.06 -15.42 -11.45
N PHE A 567 1.89 -16.75 -11.44
CA PHE A 567 1.33 -17.49 -10.29
C PHE A 567 2.40 -18.03 -9.34
N THR A 568 3.68 -17.72 -9.56
CA THR A 568 4.80 -18.09 -8.68
C THR A 568 5.24 -16.90 -7.85
N ALA A 569 5.85 -17.17 -6.70
CA ALA A 569 6.30 -16.13 -5.75
C ALA A 569 7.84 -16.02 -5.66
N ASP A 570 8.55 -16.59 -6.63
CA ASP A 570 10.02 -16.64 -6.57
C ASP A 570 10.65 -15.25 -6.63
N MET A 571 10.07 -14.33 -7.42
CA MET A 571 10.61 -12.97 -7.54
C MET A 571 10.58 -12.22 -6.21
N ALA A 572 9.43 -12.14 -5.55
CA ALA A 572 9.28 -11.42 -4.27
C ALA A 572 10.15 -12.02 -3.16
N ILE A 573 10.25 -13.36 -3.10
CA ILE A 573 11.08 -14.06 -2.13
C ILE A 573 12.57 -13.81 -2.38
N GLN A 574 13.04 -13.99 -3.61
CA GLN A 574 14.43 -13.73 -3.99
C GLN A 574 14.81 -12.25 -3.78
N ASN A 575 13.89 -11.33 -4.10
CA ASN A 575 14.10 -9.90 -3.91
C ASN A 575 14.42 -9.58 -2.45
N VAL A 576 13.58 -10.01 -1.50
CA VAL A 576 13.77 -9.77 -0.05
C VAL A 576 15.05 -10.42 0.49
N ILE A 577 15.38 -11.64 0.05
CA ILE A 577 16.61 -12.31 0.43
C ILE A 577 17.83 -11.49 -0.04
N GLY A 578 17.81 -11.05 -1.28
CA GLY A 578 18.90 -10.28 -1.86
C GLY A 578 19.07 -8.89 -1.27
N ASP A 579 18.00 -8.22 -0.87
CA ASP A 579 18.03 -6.95 -0.13
C ASP A 579 18.69 -7.14 1.24
N GLY A 580 18.33 -8.22 1.96
CA GLY A 580 18.94 -8.57 3.24
C GLY A 580 20.45 -8.82 3.15
N PHE A 581 20.95 -9.39 2.04
CA PHE A 581 22.38 -9.62 1.82
C PHE A 581 23.17 -8.36 1.46
N ARG A 582 22.51 -7.27 1.07
CA ARG A 582 23.14 -6.08 0.50
C ARG A 582 22.99 -4.83 1.36
N GLY A 583 22.60 -4.98 2.62
CA GLY A 583 22.65 -3.90 3.60
C GLY A 583 21.31 -3.17 3.81
N ALA A 584 20.19 -3.77 3.47
CA ALA A 584 18.90 -3.29 3.96
C ALA A 584 18.89 -3.24 5.50
N THR A 585 18.42 -2.15 6.10
CA THR A 585 18.36 -2.02 7.56
C THR A 585 17.30 -2.94 8.15
N TRP A 586 16.17 -3.12 7.44
CA TRP A 586 15.19 -4.17 7.73
C TRP A 586 14.56 -4.68 6.45
N VAL A 587 14.10 -5.90 6.49
CA VAL A 587 13.38 -6.56 5.40
C VAL A 587 12.10 -7.19 5.89
N SER A 588 11.13 -7.30 4.99
CA SER A 588 9.85 -7.92 5.31
C SER A 588 9.30 -8.69 4.12
N ILE A 589 8.61 -9.81 4.41
CA ILE A 589 7.84 -10.55 3.41
C ILE A 589 6.47 -10.92 3.98
N HIS A 590 5.44 -10.78 3.15
CA HIS A 590 4.06 -10.94 3.56
C HIS A 590 3.26 -11.78 2.57
N ASN A 591 2.33 -12.56 3.10
CA ASN A 591 1.16 -13.01 2.36
C ASN A 591 0.03 -12.01 2.62
N GLY A 592 -0.54 -11.48 1.57
CA GLY A 592 -1.61 -10.50 1.63
C GLY A 592 -1.25 -9.13 1.05
N GLY A 593 -2.22 -8.48 0.46
CA GLY A 593 -2.07 -7.19 -0.20
C GLY A 593 -3.41 -6.67 -0.71
N GLY A 594 -3.39 -5.72 -1.65
CA GLY A 594 -4.58 -5.07 -2.19
C GLY A 594 -5.58 -6.00 -2.87
N VAL A 595 -5.16 -7.17 -3.32
CA VAL A 595 -6.01 -8.20 -3.95
C VAL A 595 -6.45 -9.31 -2.99
N GLY A 596 -6.09 -9.22 -1.71
CA GLY A 596 -6.55 -10.13 -0.67
C GLY A 596 -5.46 -11.02 -0.07
N TRP A 597 -5.80 -11.64 1.03
CA TRP A 597 -4.99 -12.65 1.69
C TRP A 597 -5.04 -13.95 0.88
N GLY A 598 -3.87 -14.57 0.67
CA GLY A 598 -3.75 -15.77 -0.17
C GLY A 598 -3.58 -15.50 -1.67
N GLU A 599 -3.77 -14.26 -2.12
CA GLU A 599 -3.73 -13.86 -3.54
C GLU A 599 -2.40 -13.19 -3.94
N VAL A 600 -1.51 -12.91 -2.99
CA VAL A 600 -0.28 -12.16 -3.22
C VAL A 600 0.79 -12.48 -2.20
N ILE A 601 2.03 -12.58 -2.69
CA ILE A 601 3.25 -12.55 -1.85
C ILE A 601 3.98 -11.27 -2.20
N ASN A 602 4.33 -10.49 -1.18
CA ASN A 602 5.02 -9.23 -1.38
C ASN A 602 6.07 -8.99 -0.30
N GLY A 603 7.10 -8.23 -0.65
CA GLY A 603 8.17 -7.89 0.24
C GLY A 603 8.69 -6.48 0.04
N GLY A 604 9.39 -5.99 1.02
CA GLY A 604 10.00 -4.68 1.01
C GLY A 604 11.11 -4.54 2.02
N PHE A 605 11.72 -3.38 2.00
CA PHE A 605 12.83 -3.02 2.85
C PHE A 605 12.69 -1.60 3.42
N GLY A 606 13.45 -1.32 4.46
CA GLY A 606 13.86 0.02 4.83
C GLY A 606 15.37 0.08 4.93
N MET A 607 15.97 1.19 4.52
CA MET A 607 17.40 1.46 4.60
C MET A 607 17.64 2.81 5.24
N VAL A 608 18.35 2.82 6.34
CA VAL A 608 18.81 4.05 6.99
C VAL A 608 20.15 4.47 6.36
N ILE A 609 20.19 5.70 5.85
CA ILE A 609 21.42 6.33 5.37
C ILE A 609 21.80 7.49 6.30
N ASP A 610 23.06 7.57 6.68
CA ASP A 610 23.55 8.41 7.78
C ASP A 610 24.76 9.29 7.43
N GLY A 611 25.10 9.39 6.14
CA GLY A 611 26.26 10.12 5.64
C GLY A 611 27.55 9.27 5.60
N SER A 612 27.51 8.01 6.04
CA SER A 612 28.70 7.13 6.07
C SER A 612 29.04 6.54 4.69
N ALA A 613 30.28 6.05 4.57
CA ALA A 613 30.73 5.27 3.40
C ALA A 613 30.06 3.88 3.34
N ASP A 614 29.68 3.30 4.48
CA ASP A 614 28.90 2.07 4.49
C ASP A 614 27.52 2.29 3.85
N SER A 615 26.87 3.44 4.11
CA SER A 615 25.63 3.82 3.41
C SER A 615 25.82 3.94 1.90
N ASP A 616 26.91 4.56 1.41
CA ASP A 616 27.18 4.64 -0.04
C ASP A 616 27.29 3.23 -0.67
N ARG A 617 27.97 2.31 0.00
CA ARG A 617 28.12 0.92 -0.44
C ARG A 617 26.78 0.18 -0.47
N HIS A 618 25.99 0.29 0.59
CA HIS A 618 24.69 -0.35 0.69
C HIS A 618 23.70 0.19 -0.36
N ILE A 619 23.65 1.51 -0.55
CA ILE A 619 22.85 2.16 -1.59
C ILE A 619 23.16 1.54 -2.96
N THR A 620 24.44 1.53 -3.33
CA THR A 620 24.85 1.08 -4.66
C THR A 620 24.53 -0.40 -4.89
N GLN A 621 24.75 -1.26 -3.92
CA GLN A 621 24.57 -2.71 -4.09
C GLN A 621 23.09 -3.13 -3.96
N MET A 622 22.40 -2.60 -2.97
CA MET A 622 21.04 -3.05 -2.66
C MET A 622 20.00 -2.49 -3.62
N LEU A 623 20.03 -1.20 -3.94
CA LEU A 623 19.08 -0.62 -4.90
C LEU A 623 19.27 -1.16 -6.31
N PHE A 624 20.51 -1.51 -6.68
CA PHE A 624 20.79 -2.18 -7.95
C PHE A 624 20.09 -3.54 -8.03
N TRP A 625 20.24 -4.36 -7.00
CA TRP A 625 19.57 -5.66 -6.93
C TRP A 625 18.06 -5.52 -6.87
N ASP A 626 17.55 -4.67 -5.99
CA ASP A 626 16.12 -4.52 -5.73
C ASP A 626 15.31 -4.22 -7.01
N VAL A 627 15.87 -3.45 -7.94
CA VAL A 627 15.22 -3.14 -9.21
C VAL A 627 15.51 -4.20 -10.28
N ASN A 628 16.78 -4.53 -10.51
CA ASN A 628 17.18 -5.36 -11.65
C ASN A 628 16.76 -6.82 -11.53
N ASN A 629 16.53 -7.34 -10.32
CA ASN A 629 15.95 -8.65 -10.10
C ASN A 629 14.57 -8.78 -10.80
N GLY A 630 13.71 -7.79 -10.66
CA GLY A 630 12.39 -7.79 -11.30
C GLY A 630 12.44 -7.54 -12.81
N ILE A 631 13.33 -6.65 -13.27
CA ILE A 631 13.51 -6.41 -14.70
C ILE A 631 14.00 -7.70 -15.37
N ALA A 632 14.97 -8.40 -14.80
CA ALA A 632 15.46 -9.67 -15.32
C ALA A 632 14.33 -10.71 -15.46
N ARG A 633 13.48 -10.84 -14.43
CA ARG A 633 12.34 -11.75 -14.46
C ARG A 633 11.32 -11.37 -15.53
N ARG A 634 11.03 -10.07 -15.69
CA ARG A 634 10.08 -9.56 -16.69
C ARG A 634 10.63 -9.73 -18.11
N SER A 635 11.92 -9.52 -18.32
CA SER A 635 12.59 -9.75 -19.61
C SER A 635 12.57 -11.24 -19.97
N TRP A 636 12.79 -12.14 -19.01
CA TRP A 636 12.68 -13.57 -19.24
C TRP A 636 11.26 -14.00 -19.65
N ALA A 637 10.24 -13.29 -19.19
CA ALA A 637 8.85 -13.47 -19.60
C ALA A 637 8.52 -12.83 -20.97
N ARG A 638 9.50 -12.26 -21.67
CA ARG A 638 9.39 -11.61 -22.98
C ARG A 638 8.63 -10.28 -22.96
N ASN A 639 8.68 -9.54 -21.84
CA ASN A 639 8.15 -8.20 -21.79
C ASN A 639 9.14 -7.23 -22.49
N GLU A 640 8.74 -6.63 -23.63
CA GLU A 640 9.60 -5.82 -24.48
C GLU A 640 10.33 -4.68 -23.75
N GLY A 641 9.61 -3.93 -22.90
CA GLY A 641 10.21 -2.86 -22.10
C GLY A 641 11.30 -3.36 -21.16
N ALA A 642 11.09 -4.55 -20.56
CA ALA A 642 12.05 -5.16 -19.67
C ALA A 642 13.27 -5.74 -20.43
N GLU A 643 13.08 -6.27 -21.61
CA GLU A 643 14.19 -6.66 -22.48
C GLU A 643 15.07 -5.46 -22.86
N HIS A 644 14.45 -4.33 -23.26
CA HIS A 644 15.16 -3.08 -23.51
C HIS A 644 15.93 -2.59 -22.27
N ALA A 645 15.25 -2.55 -21.12
CA ALA A 645 15.84 -2.05 -19.87
C ALA A 645 17.03 -2.92 -19.40
N ILE A 646 16.90 -4.25 -19.43
CA ILE A 646 17.97 -5.13 -18.95
C ILE A 646 19.18 -5.16 -19.89
N MET A 647 18.96 -5.07 -21.21
CA MET A 647 20.04 -4.96 -22.18
C MET A 647 20.86 -3.69 -21.96
N ARG A 648 20.18 -2.55 -21.79
CA ARG A 648 20.80 -1.27 -21.48
C ARG A 648 21.58 -1.32 -20.15
N GLU A 649 21.08 -2.04 -19.15
CA GLU A 649 21.78 -2.17 -17.88
C GLU A 649 23.01 -3.06 -17.98
N MET A 650 22.99 -4.15 -18.76
CA MET A 650 24.17 -4.98 -19.03
C MET A 650 25.26 -4.22 -19.80
N GLU A 651 24.89 -3.26 -20.68
CA GLU A 651 25.85 -2.39 -21.36
C GLU A 651 26.56 -1.43 -20.39
N ARG A 652 25.84 -0.96 -19.36
CA ARG A 652 26.33 -0.01 -18.36
C ARG A 652 27.12 -0.68 -17.23
N THR A 653 26.77 -1.91 -16.91
CA THR A 653 27.30 -2.69 -15.80
C THR A 653 27.90 -3.99 -16.33
N PRO A 654 29.21 -4.00 -16.72
CA PRO A 654 29.84 -5.17 -17.35
C PRO A 654 29.82 -6.46 -16.50
N GLU A 655 29.69 -6.33 -15.20
CA GLU A 655 29.59 -7.45 -14.27
C GLU A 655 28.19 -8.09 -14.25
N LEU A 656 27.16 -7.42 -14.78
CA LEU A 656 25.82 -7.95 -14.88
C LEU A 656 25.71 -8.87 -16.10
N THR A 657 25.35 -10.12 -15.85
CA THR A 657 25.00 -11.07 -16.90
C THR A 657 23.60 -11.60 -16.64
N VAL A 658 22.67 -11.32 -17.53
CA VAL A 658 21.29 -11.78 -17.44
C VAL A 658 20.98 -12.69 -18.61
N THR A 659 20.33 -13.81 -18.35
CA THR A 659 19.76 -14.68 -19.38
C THR A 659 18.55 -14.01 -20.01
N VAL A 660 18.62 -13.67 -21.27
CA VAL A 660 17.52 -13.07 -22.03
C VAL A 660 16.78 -14.12 -22.85
N ALA A 661 15.47 -13.91 -23.04
CA ALA A 661 14.64 -14.85 -23.78
C ALA A 661 14.92 -14.75 -25.29
N ASN A 662 14.87 -15.92 -25.98
CA ASN A 662 14.79 -15.94 -27.44
C ASN A 662 13.32 -15.99 -27.85
N HIS A 663 12.95 -15.20 -28.82
CA HIS A 663 11.60 -15.19 -29.39
C HIS A 663 11.42 -16.32 -30.40
N THR A 664 10.26 -16.97 -30.36
CA THR A 664 9.92 -18.07 -31.24
C THR A 664 8.78 -17.67 -32.18
N ASP A 665 8.85 -18.10 -33.44
CA ASP A 665 7.74 -17.92 -34.37
C ASP A 665 6.54 -18.74 -33.89
N GLU A 666 5.42 -18.09 -33.64
CA GLU A 666 4.20 -18.71 -33.12
C GLU A 666 3.64 -19.77 -34.09
N ASN A 667 3.81 -19.59 -35.40
CA ASN A 667 3.35 -20.55 -36.38
C ASN A 667 4.09 -21.91 -36.29
N ILE A 668 5.40 -21.85 -35.98
CA ILE A 668 6.22 -23.05 -35.74
C ILE A 668 5.67 -23.80 -34.53
N VAL A 669 5.37 -23.10 -33.44
CA VAL A 669 4.86 -23.74 -32.22
C VAL A 669 3.46 -24.30 -32.43
N ARG A 670 2.55 -23.55 -33.07
CA ARG A 670 1.18 -24.01 -33.36
C ARG A 670 1.20 -25.24 -34.24
N LYS A 671 1.97 -25.22 -35.31
CA LYS A 671 2.11 -26.37 -36.22
C LYS A 671 2.62 -27.60 -35.49
N ALA A 672 3.61 -27.47 -34.62
CA ALA A 672 4.14 -28.61 -33.85
C ALA A 672 3.09 -29.21 -32.89
N ILE A 673 2.17 -28.38 -32.33
CA ILE A 673 1.07 -28.88 -31.49
C ILE A 673 -0.05 -29.55 -32.34
N GLU A 674 -0.35 -28.98 -33.53
CA GLU A 674 -1.36 -29.54 -34.44
C GLU A 674 -0.94 -30.92 -35.04
N GLU A 675 0.37 -31.20 -35.07
CA GLU A 675 0.94 -32.46 -35.55
C GLU A 675 0.98 -33.57 -34.46
N LEU A 676 0.64 -33.27 -33.17
CA LEU A 676 0.56 -34.22 -32.07
C LEU A 676 -0.82 -34.88 -31.98
#